data_b23c2df800a93689932de631fc169785
#
_entry.id   b23c2df800a93689932de631fc169785
#
_cell.length_a   1.000
_cell.length_b   1.000
_cell.length_c   1.000
_cell.angle_alpha   90.00
_cell.angle_beta   90.00
_cell.angle_gamma   90.00
#
_symmetry.space_group_name_H-M   'P 1'
#
loop_
_entity.id
_entity.type
_entity.pdbx_description
1 polymer ?
#
loop_
_entity_poly.entity_id
_entity_poly.type
_entity_poly.pdbx_seq_one_letter_code
_entity_poly.pdbx_strand_id
1 'polypeptide(L)'
;MKKILKYISLLAGVAFLTAACSQSDIDGNASEEMGTLRLSVNIGGSRADAYNALDRSIMRVYKIENGEEKLIRKYQPATEAPGDFYLVAGSYRIKVEAGDQSQATFTNKSYYGELDVDIEPQQTVLKEVVCPTTNIGVKVVFDQTILDKMDPGFKAYVSAIDTFSKTEAENGSVPTLKYTENATGYYLLPEDVHNLSWGFYSSSTELGSVSKTGVIPTPESGNLYTLTFKYSKTPNGYLGITVQVDQDGEIHEDPFIFSPQPTIKGDGFDINSVIGFNTDDISFAVSSVQALSGISIKANDETIQVLSDGALLPEAAAKGISYTKTDDNSGKLSLGGTFFSTFAGGIHEVEFTMTDVAQAEGTGKARIATPGLTDLAVYDLWLNTADFQVIVTDPALTNVKVRYRERERLAESPAFGEWKTVTAVAGADYTYTAQAIDFAADRDYEYQLLINDAETGEIHNFSAATGIQLPNAGFETWTNSKTWYPCSADEIGSNGMDTGYTGFWGTGNPGANAAGIVVTEPADDPRPGSTGSKSALLKTQSAFGVIAAGNLFIGAFGGVHNITKGDVYMGRPFTFNARPKAITFWYKGTVGSGDKARFFVCMGKWSSYHKIDTNDQSTFFDPSQESLPEGPIYGHGDWLNDTSQSDWKKIVIPIKYRSDEKPNYLMVTASASYRGDYMEGNKESRMYIDDIEFVY
;
A
#
# COMPACT_ATOMS: atom_id res chain seq x y z
N MET A 1 14.82 6.26 -30.18
CA MET A 1 14.05 7.10 -31.13
C MET A 1 12.56 6.92 -30.85
N LYS A 2 11.87 8.04 -30.62
CA LYS A 2 10.41 8.20 -30.55
C LYS A 2 9.68 7.48 -29.40
N LYS A 3 9.46 8.21 -28.29
CA LYS A 3 8.15 8.59 -27.78
C LYS A 3 8.29 9.57 -26.62
N ILE A 4 8.59 10.79 -26.95
CA ILE A 4 8.20 11.98 -26.19
C ILE A 4 7.00 12.50 -26.97
N LEU A 5 5.83 12.48 -26.35
CA LEU A 5 4.74 13.45 -26.54
C LEU A 5 3.49 12.90 -25.85
N LYS A 6 3.19 13.49 -24.67
CA LYS A 6 1.82 13.79 -24.27
C LYS A 6 1.80 14.31 -22.83
N TYR A 7 2.17 15.54 -22.63
CA TYR A 7 1.64 16.42 -21.58
C TYR A 7 1.70 17.85 -22.13
N ILE A 8 0.79 18.17 -22.98
CA ILE A 8 0.41 19.55 -23.32
C ILE A 8 -1.10 19.58 -23.17
N SER A 9 -1.55 20.22 -22.10
CA SER A 9 -2.77 21.01 -22.07
C SER A 9 -3.13 21.29 -20.61
N LEU A 10 -2.65 22.39 -20.09
CA LEU A 10 -3.37 23.39 -19.31
C LEU A 10 -2.41 24.57 -19.03
N LEU A 11 -2.13 25.35 -20.06
CA LEU A 11 -1.68 26.71 -19.88
C LEU A 11 -2.88 27.60 -20.21
N ALA A 12 -3.68 27.88 -19.19
CA ALA A 12 -4.55 29.01 -19.21
C ALA A 12 -3.69 30.26 -19.10
N GLY A 13 -3.81 31.15 -20.06
CA GLY A 13 -2.98 32.30 -20.26
C GLY A 13 -2.91 33.24 -19.06
N VAL A 14 -1.70 33.43 -18.57
CA VAL A 14 -1.31 34.68 -17.95
C VAL A 14 -0.63 35.47 -19.07
N ALA A 15 -1.38 36.37 -19.65
CA ALA A 15 -0.84 37.40 -20.51
C ALA A 15 0.15 38.22 -19.68
N PHE A 16 1.43 38.04 -19.90
CA PHE A 16 2.44 39.00 -19.50
C PHE A 16 2.14 40.30 -20.30
N LEU A 17 1.41 41.20 -19.71
CA LEU A 17 1.46 42.60 -20.08
C LEU A 17 2.83 43.12 -19.65
N THR A 18 3.82 42.99 -20.50
CA THR A 18 4.96 43.88 -20.49
C THR A 18 4.43 45.27 -20.87
N ALA A 19 3.89 45.97 -19.89
CA ALA A 19 3.75 47.40 -20.00
C ALA A 19 5.17 47.98 -19.89
N ALA A 20 5.88 48.03 -20.99
CA ALA A 20 6.87 49.05 -21.17
C ALA A 20 6.09 50.38 -21.12
N CYS A 21 6.05 50.97 -19.94
CA CYS A 21 5.65 52.36 -19.84
C CYS A 21 6.68 53.18 -20.59
N SER A 22 6.41 53.46 -21.84
CA SER A 22 7.06 54.52 -22.56
C SER A 22 6.81 55.82 -21.77
N GLN A 23 7.88 56.52 -21.55
CA GLN A 23 7.95 57.84 -20.88
C GLN A 23 7.34 58.94 -21.75
N SER A 24 6.16 58.76 -22.31
CA SER A 24 5.50 59.70 -23.18
C SER A 24 4.01 59.73 -22.90
N ASP A 25 3.62 60.30 -21.78
CA ASP A 25 2.33 60.93 -21.55
C ASP A 25 2.44 61.81 -20.28
N ILE A 26 3.29 62.81 -20.34
CA ILE A 26 3.25 63.93 -19.39
C ILE A 26 2.97 65.16 -20.22
N ASP A 27 1.68 65.42 -20.42
CA ASP A 27 1.22 66.70 -20.90
C ASP A 27 1.51 67.79 -19.87
N GLY A 28 2.07 68.80 -20.32
CA GLY A 28 2.54 70.15 -19.93
C GLY A 28 2.17 70.77 -18.60
N ASN A 29 1.66 70.08 -17.54
CA ASN A 29 1.43 70.69 -16.21
C ASN A 29 1.95 69.77 -15.04
N ALA A 30 2.58 68.63 -15.34
CA ALA A 30 3.02 67.66 -14.31
C ALA A 30 4.29 68.06 -13.56
N SER A 31 5.04 69.05 -14.00
CA SER A 31 6.32 69.43 -13.34
C SER A 31 6.14 70.17 -12.00
N GLU A 32 4.99 70.76 -11.75
CA GLU A 32 4.71 71.43 -10.48
C GLU A 32 4.21 70.50 -9.38
N GLU A 33 3.79 69.29 -9.72
CA GLU A 33 3.30 68.27 -8.77
C GLU A 33 4.34 67.18 -8.46
N MET A 34 5.54 67.23 -9.00
CA MET A 34 6.58 66.21 -8.79
C MET A 34 7.64 66.68 -7.80
N GLY A 35 8.09 65.76 -6.94
CA GLY A 35 9.25 65.90 -6.09
C GLY A 35 10.32 64.84 -6.43
N THR A 36 11.47 64.92 -5.81
CA THR A 36 12.57 64.00 -6.00
C THR A 36 12.89 63.26 -4.69
N LEU A 37 12.91 61.95 -4.73
CA LEU A 37 13.44 61.10 -3.66
C LEU A 37 14.83 60.64 -4.04
N ARG A 38 15.83 61.04 -3.26
CA ARG A 38 17.19 60.50 -3.32
C ARG A 38 17.30 59.39 -2.28
N LEU A 39 17.43 58.15 -2.75
CA LEU A 39 17.37 56.96 -1.91
C LEU A 39 18.71 56.22 -1.87
N SER A 40 19.11 55.85 -0.64
CA SER A 40 20.17 54.88 -0.42
C SER A 40 19.64 53.66 0.31
N VAL A 41 20.28 52.52 0.10
CA VAL A 41 19.96 51.24 0.79
C VAL A 41 21.16 50.84 1.63
N ASN A 42 20.92 50.64 2.91
CA ASN A 42 21.93 50.21 3.87
C ASN A 42 21.59 48.81 4.37
N ILE A 43 22.38 47.83 3.97
CA ILE A 43 22.25 46.46 4.44
C ILE A 43 23.16 46.24 5.61
N GLY A 44 22.59 45.80 6.73
CA GLY A 44 23.33 45.45 7.95
C GLY A 44 24.37 44.33 7.73
N GLY A 45 25.39 44.27 8.56
CA GLY A 45 26.41 43.24 8.52
C GLY A 45 27.78 43.67 7.98
N SER A 46 28.63 42.73 7.63
CA SER A 46 29.96 43.03 7.07
C SER A 46 29.83 43.56 5.63
N ARG A 47 30.83 44.31 5.14
CA ARG A 47 30.88 44.81 3.77
C ARG A 47 30.72 43.68 2.72
N ALA A 48 31.27 42.50 3.00
CA ALA A 48 31.19 41.33 2.10
C ALA A 48 29.80 40.75 2.09
N ASP A 49 29.11 40.64 3.25
CA ASP A 49 27.73 40.15 3.34
C ASP A 49 26.77 41.08 2.61
N ALA A 50 26.95 42.41 2.81
CA ALA A 50 26.14 43.43 2.16
C ALA A 50 26.24 43.38 0.63
N TYR A 51 27.45 43.22 0.08
CA TYR A 51 27.68 43.16 -1.37
C TYR A 51 27.00 41.93 -2.00
N ASN A 52 27.18 40.76 -1.38
CA ASN A 52 26.57 39.52 -1.88
C ASN A 52 25.03 39.52 -1.74
N ALA A 53 24.50 40.20 -0.73
CA ALA A 53 23.06 40.33 -0.52
C ALA A 53 22.42 41.25 -1.57
N LEU A 54 23.09 42.31 -1.99
CA LEU A 54 22.58 43.26 -2.99
C LEU A 54 22.38 42.65 -4.37
N ASP A 55 23.20 41.67 -4.75
CA ASP A 55 23.02 40.96 -6.03
C ASP A 55 21.71 40.13 -6.07
N ARG A 56 21.18 39.81 -4.91
CA ARG A 56 19.93 39.05 -4.73
C ARG A 56 18.87 39.90 -4.03
N SER A 57 18.77 41.18 -4.39
CA SER A 57 17.85 42.09 -3.76
C SER A 57 16.68 42.45 -4.66
N ILE A 58 15.57 42.81 -4.02
CA ILE A 58 14.37 43.34 -4.69
C ILE A 58 13.94 44.60 -3.98
N MET A 59 13.86 45.66 -4.70
CA MET A 59 13.25 46.91 -4.22
C MET A 59 11.87 47.09 -4.85
N ARG A 60 10.87 47.35 -4.01
CA ARG A 60 9.52 47.68 -4.43
C ARG A 60 9.13 49.07 -3.90
N VAL A 61 8.63 49.90 -4.77
CA VAL A 61 8.12 51.24 -4.43
C VAL A 61 6.62 51.25 -4.59
N TYR A 62 5.92 51.48 -3.49
CA TYR A 62 4.48 51.57 -3.43
C TYR A 62 4.03 53.02 -3.25
N LYS A 63 2.97 53.43 -3.91
CA LYS A 63 2.23 54.62 -3.59
C LYS A 63 1.11 54.28 -2.61
N ILE A 64 0.93 55.08 -1.59
CA ILE A 64 -0.15 54.90 -0.61
C ILE A 64 -1.35 55.74 -1.10
N GLU A 65 -2.43 55.05 -1.49
CA GLU A 65 -3.67 55.70 -1.94
C GLU A 65 -4.82 55.16 -1.08
N ASN A 66 -5.48 56.04 -0.33
CA ASN A 66 -6.58 55.70 0.60
C ASN A 66 -6.20 54.63 1.66
N GLY A 67 -4.92 54.58 2.06
CA GLY A 67 -4.42 53.57 3.00
C GLY A 67 -4.03 52.26 2.39
N GLU A 68 -4.18 52.06 1.08
CA GLU A 68 -3.78 50.86 0.37
C GLU A 68 -2.44 51.03 -0.36
N GLU A 69 -1.63 49.97 -0.39
CA GLU A 69 -0.33 49.92 -1.09
C GLU A 69 -0.53 49.57 -2.58
N LYS A 70 -0.19 50.50 -3.49
CA LYS A 70 -0.21 50.28 -4.94
C LYS A 70 1.22 50.25 -5.47
N LEU A 71 1.69 49.05 -5.93
CA LEU A 71 3.01 48.92 -6.51
C LEU A 71 3.17 49.75 -7.77
N ILE A 72 4.15 50.64 -7.76
CA ILE A 72 4.42 51.53 -8.92
C ILE A 72 5.78 51.26 -9.57
N ARG A 73 6.77 50.71 -8.84
CA ARG A 73 8.08 50.37 -9.37
C ARG A 73 8.63 49.10 -8.69
N LYS A 74 9.34 48.27 -9.43
CA LYS A 74 10.08 47.12 -8.94
C LYS A 74 11.45 47.08 -9.59
N TYR A 75 12.52 46.91 -8.81
CA TYR A 75 13.89 46.76 -9.29
C TYR A 75 14.45 45.44 -8.75
N GLN A 76 15.10 44.69 -9.62
CA GLN A 76 15.66 43.36 -9.27
C GLN A 76 16.87 43.09 -10.16
N PRO A 77 18.11 43.22 -9.64
CA PRO A 77 18.43 43.59 -8.25
C PRO A 77 18.09 45.05 -7.89
N ALA A 78 18.00 45.35 -6.60
CA ALA A 78 17.73 46.70 -6.11
C ALA A 78 18.78 47.71 -6.56
N THR A 79 19.98 47.28 -6.91
CA THR A 79 21.08 48.11 -7.46
C THR A 79 20.75 48.71 -8.83
N GLU A 80 19.75 48.18 -9.55
CA GLU A 80 19.26 48.78 -10.79
C GLU A 80 18.34 49.99 -10.58
N ALA A 81 18.00 50.28 -9.31
CA ALA A 81 17.19 51.45 -9.00
C ALA A 81 17.99 52.75 -9.26
N PRO A 82 17.35 53.81 -9.81
CA PRO A 82 18.00 55.08 -9.99
C PRO A 82 18.32 55.72 -8.64
N GLY A 83 19.40 56.50 -8.58
CA GLY A 83 19.75 57.21 -7.35
C GLY A 83 18.73 58.31 -6.99
N ASP A 84 18.06 58.86 -8.00
CA ASP A 84 17.00 59.88 -7.88
C ASP A 84 15.71 59.38 -8.48
N PHE A 85 14.64 59.28 -7.68
CA PHE A 85 13.30 58.94 -8.10
C PHE A 85 12.46 60.23 -8.29
N TYR A 86 11.97 60.44 -9.47
CA TYR A 86 10.99 61.49 -9.73
C TYR A 86 9.58 60.92 -9.52
N LEU A 87 8.92 61.42 -8.48
CA LEU A 87 7.62 60.90 -8.02
C LEU A 87 6.60 62.03 -7.92
N VAL A 88 5.34 61.74 -8.22
CA VAL A 88 4.24 62.67 -7.99
C VAL A 88 4.09 62.87 -6.47
N ALA A 89 3.76 64.09 -6.04
CA ALA A 89 3.56 64.37 -4.63
C ALA A 89 2.57 63.39 -3.97
N GLY A 90 2.90 62.93 -2.79
CA GLY A 90 2.09 61.94 -2.06
C GLY A 90 2.93 61.06 -1.16
N SER A 91 2.27 60.11 -0.49
CA SER A 91 2.90 59.19 0.44
C SER A 91 3.34 57.92 -0.28
N TYR A 92 4.54 57.41 0.05
CA TYR A 92 5.14 56.23 -0.56
C TYR A 92 5.70 55.33 0.51
N ARG A 93 5.69 54.03 0.22
CA ARG A 93 6.40 53.00 1.00
C ARG A 93 7.41 52.28 0.09
N ILE A 94 8.62 52.21 0.54
CA ILE A 94 9.70 51.48 -0.12
C ILE A 94 10.00 50.25 0.70
N LYS A 95 9.96 49.06 0.06
CA LYS A 95 10.33 47.79 0.68
C LYS A 95 11.53 47.23 -0.05
N VAL A 96 12.54 46.80 0.71
CA VAL A 96 13.76 46.17 0.20
C VAL A 96 13.95 44.84 0.87
N GLU A 97 13.97 43.80 0.07
CA GLU A 97 14.35 42.43 0.47
C GLU A 97 15.73 42.13 -0.14
N ALA A 98 16.65 41.54 0.62
CA ALA A 98 17.97 41.22 0.13
C ALA A 98 18.48 39.89 0.72
N GLY A 99 19.40 39.23 0.03
CA GLY A 99 20.00 38.00 0.46
C GLY A 99 19.16 36.77 0.17
N ASP A 100 19.31 35.71 0.98
CA ASP A 100 18.64 34.41 0.81
C ASP A 100 17.35 34.37 1.64
N GLN A 101 16.23 34.32 1.00
CA GLN A 101 14.90 34.28 1.63
C GLN A 101 14.42 32.83 1.92
N SER A 102 15.31 31.83 1.82
CA SER A 102 14.97 30.46 2.19
C SER A 102 14.70 30.36 3.70
N GLN A 103 13.72 29.57 4.06
CA GLN A 103 13.33 29.39 5.47
C GLN A 103 14.41 28.73 6.33
N ALA A 104 15.33 27.95 5.73
CA ALA A 104 16.51 27.39 6.38
C ALA A 104 17.67 27.26 5.39
N THR A 105 18.84 27.83 5.71
CA THR A 105 20.00 27.84 4.79
C THR A 105 21.34 27.92 5.57
N PHE A 106 22.39 27.33 4.99
CA PHE A 106 23.77 27.49 5.50
C PHE A 106 24.54 28.63 4.83
N THR A 107 24.01 29.21 3.76
CA THR A 107 24.82 30.03 2.86
C THR A 107 24.80 31.51 3.17
N ASN A 108 23.65 32.12 3.20
CA ASN A 108 23.53 33.59 3.27
C ASN A 108 22.43 34.04 4.21
N LYS A 109 22.62 35.22 4.77
CA LYS A 109 21.60 35.90 5.57
C LYS A 109 20.54 36.52 4.70
N SER A 110 19.36 36.74 5.27
CA SER A 110 18.28 37.54 4.69
C SER A 110 18.18 38.89 5.41
N TYR A 111 17.76 39.87 4.66
CA TYR A 111 17.64 41.24 5.12
C TYR A 111 16.33 41.81 4.62
N TYR A 112 15.69 42.64 5.45
CA TYR A 112 14.47 43.33 5.08
C TYR A 112 14.46 44.72 5.68
N GLY A 113 14.05 45.69 4.90
CA GLY A 113 13.81 47.05 5.35
C GLY A 113 12.64 47.68 4.65
N GLU A 114 11.92 48.53 5.37
CA GLU A 114 10.87 49.37 4.78
C GLU A 114 11.01 50.79 5.25
N LEU A 115 10.53 51.72 4.42
CA LEU A 115 10.61 53.14 4.66
C LEU A 115 9.36 53.80 4.14
N ASP A 116 8.69 54.54 4.98
CA ASP A 116 7.62 55.48 4.61
C ASP A 116 8.20 56.86 4.34
N VAL A 117 7.78 57.46 3.26
CA VAL A 117 8.25 58.78 2.84
C VAL A 117 7.15 59.59 2.15
N ASP A 118 7.02 60.83 2.54
CA ASP A 118 6.15 61.79 1.86
C ASP A 118 6.97 62.61 0.88
N ILE A 119 6.47 62.73 -0.34
CA ILE A 119 7.06 63.54 -1.41
C ILE A 119 6.24 64.79 -1.60
N GLU A 120 6.88 65.93 -1.43
CA GLU A 120 6.28 67.24 -1.66
C GLU A 120 6.69 67.78 -3.04
N PRO A 121 5.84 68.58 -3.67
CA PRO A 121 6.16 69.21 -4.96
C PRO A 121 7.44 70.01 -4.91
N GLN A 122 8.31 69.83 -5.92
CA GLN A 122 9.55 70.58 -6.15
C GLN A 122 10.58 70.44 -5.03
N GLN A 123 10.41 69.53 -4.07
CA GLN A 123 11.38 69.27 -3.01
C GLN A 123 12.19 68.03 -3.32
N THR A 124 13.45 68.01 -2.82
CA THR A 124 14.28 66.83 -2.83
C THR A 124 14.40 66.26 -1.39
N VAL A 125 13.93 65.04 -1.20
CA VAL A 125 13.99 64.35 0.07
C VAL A 125 15.13 63.30 -0.01
N LEU A 126 16.04 63.30 0.96
CA LEU A 126 17.09 62.28 1.12
C LEU A 126 16.63 61.31 2.16
N LYS A 127 16.63 60.02 1.80
CA LYS A 127 16.27 58.90 2.72
C LYS A 127 17.17 57.71 2.52
N GLU A 128 17.29 56.94 3.60
CA GLU A 128 18.00 55.67 3.62
C GLU A 128 17.04 54.55 4.06
N VAL A 129 16.94 53.47 3.30
CA VAL A 129 16.30 52.24 3.76
C VAL A 129 17.32 51.37 4.48
N VAL A 130 17.17 51.21 5.79
CA VAL A 130 18.01 50.37 6.60
C VAL A 130 17.40 48.95 6.60
N CYS A 131 18.19 47.95 6.17
CA CYS A 131 17.77 46.56 6.09
C CYS A 131 18.56 45.72 7.12
N PRO A 132 18.07 45.56 8.34
CA PRO A 132 18.65 44.66 9.31
C PRO A 132 18.51 43.19 8.87
N THR A 133 19.30 42.31 9.51
CA THR A 133 19.18 40.86 9.33
C THR A 133 17.82 40.37 9.86
N THR A 134 17.13 39.59 9.10
CA THR A 134 15.81 39.03 9.48
C THR A 134 15.88 37.59 9.92
N ASN A 135 16.96 36.86 9.57
CA ASN A 135 17.13 35.49 10.05
C ASN A 135 17.52 35.44 11.52
N ILE A 136 17.22 34.29 12.11
CA ILE A 136 17.78 33.81 13.35
C ILE A 136 19.01 32.97 13.00
N GLY A 137 20.17 33.32 13.56
CA GLY A 137 21.38 32.49 13.40
C GLY A 137 21.43 31.38 14.44
N VAL A 138 21.78 30.16 14.06
CA VAL A 138 22.08 29.07 14.99
C VAL A 138 23.44 28.48 14.63
N LYS A 139 24.42 28.66 15.51
CA LYS A 139 25.74 28.05 15.43
C LYS A 139 25.74 26.75 16.23
N VAL A 140 25.80 25.62 15.52
CA VAL A 140 25.95 24.31 16.17
C VAL A 140 27.44 24.01 16.37
N VAL A 141 27.78 23.62 17.59
CA VAL A 141 29.14 23.24 18.01
C VAL A 141 29.10 21.85 18.63
N PHE A 142 29.86 20.94 18.07
CA PHE A 142 30.18 19.67 18.69
C PHE A 142 31.52 19.83 19.42
N ASP A 143 31.45 19.79 20.76
CA ASP A 143 32.66 19.86 21.61
C ASP A 143 33.58 18.68 21.31
N GLN A 144 34.88 18.83 21.56
CA GLN A 144 35.89 17.79 21.37
C GLN A 144 35.50 16.47 22.09
N THR A 145 34.82 16.57 23.22
CA THR A 145 34.35 15.42 23.99
C THR A 145 33.29 14.59 23.23
N ILE A 146 32.48 15.21 22.34
CA ILE A 146 31.57 14.48 21.43
C ILE A 146 32.38 13.72 20.38
N LEU A 147 33.37 14.41 19.77
CA LEU A 147 34.20 13.79 18.71
C LEU A 147 35.01 12.60 19.24
N ASP A 148 35.44 12.66 20.52
CA ASP A 148 36.25 11.60 21.13
C ASP A 148 35.46 10.40 21.63
N LYS A 149 34.17 10.56 21.92
CA LYS A 149 33.33 9.57 22.63
C LYS A 149 32.17 9.02 21.87
N MET A 150 31.74 9.67 20.80
CA MET A 150 30.63 9.23 19.96
C MET A 150 31.14 8.54 18.69
N ASP A 151 30.37 7.59 18.20
CA ASP A 151 30.68 6.93 16.95
C ASP A 151 30.60 7.92 15.78
N PRO A 152 31.38 7.73 14.72
CA PRO A 152 31.25 8.52 13.50
C PRO A 152 29.81 8.46 12.95
N GLY A 153 29.23 9.61 12.66
CA GLY A 153 27.86 9.70 12.13
C GLY A 153 26.87 10.33 13.12
N PHE A 154 27.36 10.89 14.22
CA PHE A 154 26.54 11.80 15.02
C PHE A 154 26.00 12.94 14.16
N LYS A 155 24.84 13.42 14.49
CA LYS A 155 24.15 14.48 13.75
C LYS A 155 23.23 15.28 14.66
N ALA A 156 23.12 16.55 14.36
CA ALA A 156 22.08 17.39 14.93
C ALA A 156 21.20 17.94 13.81
N TYR A 157 19.95 18.15 14.13
CA TYR A 157 18.98 18.86 13.29
C TYR A 157 18.52 20.08 14.03
N VAL A 158 18.32 21.18 13.31
CA VAL A 158 17.59 22.34 13.82
C VAL A 158 16.49 22.66 12.82
N SER A 159 15.27 22.78 13.31
CA SER A 159 14.07 22.92 12.51
C SER A 159 13.26 24.13 12.94
N ALA A 160 12.69 24.85 11.97
CA ALA A 160 11.76 25.93 12.21
C ALA A 160 10.34 25.37 12.46
N ILE A 161 10.18 24.71 13.62
CA ILE A 161 8.91 24.17 14.14
C ILE A 161 8.94 24.23 15.68
N ASP A 162 7.78 24.33 16.31
CA ASP A 162 7.69 24.50 17.77
C ASP A 162 8.11 23.25 18.56
N THR A 163 7.88 22.06 18.01
CA THR A 163 8.27 20.79 18.62
C THR A 163 9.03 19.94 17.61
N PHE A 164 10.19 19.43 18.00
CA PHE A 164 11.04 18.66 17.10
C PHE A 164 10.40 17.32 16.70
N SER A 165 10.38 17.06 15.39
CA SER A 165 9.96 15.79 14.78
C SER A 165 11.07 15.26 13.89
N LYS A 166 11.67 14.13 14.28
CA LYS A 166 12.74 13.50 13.49
C LYS A 166 12.27 13.12 12.07
N THR A 167 11.06 12.58 11.97
CA THR A 167 10.49 12.15 10.68
C THR A 167 10.32 13.33 9.74
N GLU A 168 9.80 14.46 10.23
CA GLU A 168 9.60 15.66 9.43
C GLU A 168 10.92 16.34 9.05
N ALA A 169 11.89 16.32 9.97
CA ALA A 169 13.24 16.83 9.72
C ALA A 169 13.98 15.99 8.65
N GLU A 170 13.85 14.66 8.65
CA GLU A 170 14.54 13.77 7.73
C GLU A 170 13.87 13.71 6.35
N ASN A 171 12.56 13.84 6.26
CA ASN A 171 11.81 13.81 4.99
C ASN A 171 11.71 15.18 4.30
N GLY A 172 12.17 16.26 4.98
CA GLY A 172 12.17 17.62 4.42
C GLY A 172 10.80 18.29 4.37
N SER A 173 9.81 17.81 5.15
CA SER A 173 8.47 18.42 5.20
C SER A 173 8.43 19.73 6.00
N VAL A 174 9.48 20.00 6.77
CA VAL A 174 9.66 21.24 7.55
C VAL A 174 11.02 21.87 7.28
N PRO A 175 11.16 23.20 7.40
CA PRO A 175 12.44 23.89 7.19
C PRO A 175 13.46 23.40 8.21
N THR A 176 14.45 22.61 7.77
CA THR A 176 15.42 21.94 8.64
C THR A 176 16.82 21.99 8.04
N LEU A 177 17.81 22.22 8.91
CA LEU A 177 19.22 22.01 8.57
C LEU A 177 19.79 20.84 9.38
N LYS A 178 20.55 20.01 8.69
CA LYS A 178 21.27 18.86 9.28
C LYS A 178 22.74 19.25 9.47
N TYR A 179 23.22 19.15 10.69
CA TYR A 179 24.60 19.42 11.08
C TYR A 179 25.32 18.11 11.36
N THR A 180 26.44 17.89 10.69
CA THR A 180 27.38 16.77 10.92
C THR A 180 28.78 17.27 11.33
N GLU A 181 28.96 18.58 11.34
CA GLU A 181 30.16 19.31 11.73
C GLU A 181 29.75 20.67 12.28
N ASN A 182 30.71 21.39 12.87
CA ASN A 182 30.47 22.73 13.39
C ASN A 182 30.10 23.69 12.25
N ALA A 183 28.92 24.25 12.30
CA ALA A 183 28.43 25.16 11.25
C ALA A 183 27.41 26.16 11.82
N THR A 184 27.19 27.23 11.07
CA THR A 184 26.13 28.21 11.37
C THR A 184 25.08 28.14 10.30
N GLY A 185 23.82 27.91 10.69
CA GLY A 185 22.66 27.99 9.84
C GLY A 185 21.81 29.20 10.15
N TYR A 186 20.99 29.60 9.18
CA TYR A 186 20.13 30.77 9.27
C TYR A 186 18.69 30.33 9.01
N TYR A 187 17.74 30.84 9.82
CA TYR A 187 16.34 30.43 9.82
C TYR A 187 15.42 31.63 9.73
N LEU A 188 14.37 31.50 8.94
CA LEU A 188 13.22 32.36 8.96
C LEU A 188 12.05 31.55 9.51
N LEU A 189 11.46 31.99 10.62
CA LEU A 189 10.30 31.32 11.20
C LEU A 189 9.07 31.55 10.32
N PRO A 190 8.29 30.51 10.01
CA PRO A 190 6.94 30.65 9.50
C PRO A 190 6.06 31.47 10.46
N GLU A 191 5.01 32.10 9.97
CA GLU A 191 4.16 33.04 10.73
C GLU A 191 3.55 32.39 11.99
N ASP A 192 3.22 31.11 11.93
CA ASP A 192 2.59 30.35 13.03
C ASP A 192 3.62 29.58 13.91
N VAL A 193 4.92 29.77 13.71
CA VAL A 193 5.99 29.09 14.44
C VAL A 193 6.70 30.07 15.37
N HIS A 194 6.81 29.72 16.64
CA HIS A 194 7.36 30.58 17.69
C HIS A 194 8.73 30.15 18.20
N ASN A 195 9.15 28.91 17.90
CA ASN A 195 10.37 28.33 18.40
C ASN A 195 11.23 27.76 17.28
N LEU A 196 12.53 27.61 17.53
CA LEU A 196 13.39 26.69 16.81
C LEU A 196 13.54 25.43 17.64
N SER A 197 13.21 24.30 17.10
CA SER A 197 13.41 23.02 17.77
C SER A 197 14.66 22.31 17.24
N TRP A 198 15.28 21.49 18.07
CA TRP A 198 16.47 20.75 17.68
C TRP A 198 16.42 19.30 18.13
N GLY A 199 17.16 18.42 17.43
CA GLY A 199 17.37 17.03 17.81
C GLY A 199 18.81 16.61 17.58
N PHE A 200 19.42 15.98 18.55
CA PHE A 200 20.75 15.37 18.47
C PHE A 200 20.61 13.85 18.46
N TYR A 201 21.38 13.20 17.59
CA TYR A 201 21.39 11.74 17.43
C TYR A 201 22.81 11.25 17.28
N SER A 202 23.15 10.21 18.04
CA SER A 202 24.46 9.57 18.01
C SER A 202 24.37 8.12 18.49
N SER A 203 25.48 7.41 18.47
CA SER A 203 25.72 6.16 19.17
C SER A 203 27.13 6.14 19.77
N SER A 204 27.32 5.31 20.76
CA SER A 204 28.65 4.99 21.29
C SER A 204 28.64 3.57 21.86
N THR A 205 29.83 2.95 21.95
CA THR A 205 29.99 1.64 22.58
C THR A 205 29.65 1.64 24.08
N GLU A 206 29.73 2.80 24.74
CA GLU A 206 29.40 2.93 26.16
C GLU A 206 27.93 3.24 26.40
N LEU A 207 27.27 4.00 25.51
CA LEU A 207 25.93 4.54 25.69
C LEU A 207 24.86 3.88 24.82
N GLY A 208 25.27 3.09 23.85
CA GLY A 208 24.35 2.62 22.80
C GLY A 208 23.85 3.78 21.95
N SER A 209 22.58 3.73 21.51
CA SER A 209 21.95 4.83 20.77
C SER A 209 21.60 5.99 21.69
N VAL A 210 22.00 7.19 21.28
CA VAL A 210 21.80 8.44 22.02
C VAL A 210 20.92 9.37 21.20
N SER A 211 19.83 9.86 21.77
CA SER A 211 19.01 10.89 21.14
C SER A 211 18.51 11.91 22.18
N LYS A 212 18.48 13.16 21.80
CA LYS A 212 17.94 14.26 22.61
C LYS A 212 17.28 15.29 21.71
N THR A 213 16.17 15.82 22.15
CA THR A 213 15.48 16.94 21.50
C THR A 213 15.32 18.09 22.48
N GLY A 214 15.18 19.29 21.95
CA GLY A 214 14.91 20.48 22.75
C GLY A 214 14.45 21.63 21.86
N VAL A 215 14.31 22.79 22.47
CA VAL A 215 13.85 24.00 21.78
C VAL A 215 14.76 25.17 22.13
N ILE A 216 14.87 26.11 21.20
CA ILE A 216 15.32 27.49 21.46
C ILE A 216 14.03 28.32 21.50
N PRO A 217 13.54 28.71 22.67
CA PRO A 217 12.25 29.35 22.80
C PRO A 217 12.28 30.79 22.29
N THR A 218 11.24 31.18 21.56
CA THR A 218 11.02 32.57 21.09
C THR A 218 12.28 33.30 20.59
N PRO A 219 13.04 32.68 19.64
CA PRO A 219 14.28 33.30 19.19
C PRO A 219 13.99 34.58 18.40
N GLU A 220 14.78 35.58 18.60
CA GLU A 220 14.63 36.88 17.96
C GLU A 220 15.42 37.00 16.67
N SER A 221 14.83 37.64 15.66
CA SER A 221 15.47 37.91 14.37
C SER A 221 16.74 38.78 14.57
N GLY A 222 17.78 38.46 13.84
CA GLY A 222 19.08 39.15 13.91
C GLY A 222 20.03 38.55 14.94
N ASN A 223 19.55 37.78 15.90
CA ASN A 223 20.38 37.20 16.95
C ASN A 223 21.06 35.90 16.51
N LEU A 224 22.20 35.60 17.14
CA LEU A 224 22.94 34.35 16.93
C LEU A 224 22.91 33.52 18.21
N TYR A 225 22.32 32.37 18.15
CA TYR A 225 22.29 31.37 19.22
C TYR A 225 23.39 30.34 18.98
N THR A 226 24.17 30.01 20.01
CA THR A 226 25.17 28.93 19.94
C THR A 226 24.64 27.71 20.67
N LEU A 227 24.45 26.62 19.94
CA LEU A 227 23.98 25.32 20.44
C LEU A 227 25.18 24.38 20.55
N THR A 228 25.72 24.22 21.76
CA THR A 228 26.90 23.39 22.00
C THR A 228 26.51 22.05 22.61
N PHE A 229 26.91 20.98 21.95
CA PHE A 229 26.79 19.61 22.44
C PHE A 229 28.10 19.18 23.07
N LYS A 230 28.07 18.86 24.36
CA LYS A 230 29.26 18.48 25.14
C LYS A 230 28.99 17.20 25.92
N TYR A 231 29.89 16.23 25.79
CA TYR A 231 29.88 15.04 26.63
C TYR A 231 30.57 15.30 27.96
N SER A 232 29.92 14.94 29.05
CA SER A 232 30.49 15.06 30.38
C SER A 232 30.26 13.80 31.21
N LYS A 233 31.20 13.49 32.11
CA LYS A 233 31.04 12.46 33.13
C LYS A 233 30.79 13.14 34.47
N THR A 234 29.66 12.84 35.09
CA THR A 234 29.37 13.39 36.41
C THR A 234 30.25 12.73 37.48
N PRO A 235 30.44 13.36 38.68
CA PRO A 235 31.17 12.75 39.77
C PRO A 235 30.67 11.38 40.21
N ASN A 236 29.39 11.07 39.95
CA ASN A 236 28.76 9.79 40.29
C ASN A 236 28.92 8.72 39.18
N GLY A 237 29.74 9.00 38.16
CA GLY A 237 29.99 8.05 37.07
C GLY A 237 29.01 8.08 35.95
N TYR A 238 28.00 8.95 36.01
CA TYR A 238 27.00 9.09 34.91
C TYR A 238 27.57 9.84 33.71
N LEU A 239 27.21 9.39 32.57
CA LEU A 239 27.57 9.98 31.29
C LEU A 239 26.47 10.94 30.89
N GLY A 240 26.81 12.15 30.47
CA GLY A 240 25.82 13.16 30.08
C GLY A 240 26.21 13.92 28.83
N ILE A 241 25.23 14.38 28.09
CA ILE A 241 25.43 15.41 27.08
C ILE A 241 24.81 16.69 27.64
N THR A 242 25.64 17.71 27.84
CA THR A 242 25.15 19.03 28.16
C THR A 242 24.88 19.76 26.87
N VAL A 243 23.70 20.35 26.76
CA VAL A 243 23.37 21.26 25.68
C VAL A 243 23.35 22.66 26.24
N GLN A 244 24.27 23.48 25.77
CA GLN A 244 24.37 24.86 26.17
C GLN A 244 23.80 25.72 25.04
N VAL A 245 22.83 26.55 25.36
CA VAL A 245 22.30 27.60 24.47
C VAL A 245 22.85 28.93 24.95
N ASP A 246 23.72 29.56 24.16
CA ASP A 246 24.29 30.86 24.44
C ASP A 246 23.68 31.92 23.54
N GLN A 247 23.13 32.95 24.15
CA GLN A 247 22.62 34.15 23.47
C GLN A 247 23.37 35.36 24.01
N ASP A 248 24.21 35.98 23.19
CA ASP A 248 24.88 37.25 23.47
C ASP A 248 25.57 37.37 24.87
N GLY A 249 26.12 36.25 25.37
CA GLY A 249 26.87 36.21 26.64
C GLY A 249 26.08 35.78 27.88
N GLU A 250 24.81 35.45 27.77
CA GLU A 250 24.06 34.74 28.81
C GLU A 250 24.09 33.22 28.55
N ILE A 251 24.76 32.47 29.43
CA ILE A 251 24.90 31.03 29.35
C ILE A 251 23.73 30.37 30.09
N HIS A 252 22.83 29.73 29.36
CA HIS A 252 21.85 28.82 29.94
C HIS A 252 22.40 27.40 29.83
N GLU A 253 22.94 26.85 30.90
CA GLU A 253 23.31 25.45 31.01
C GLU A 253 22.08 24.64 31.41
N ASP A 254 21.60 23.80 30.51
CA ASP A 254 20.67 22.74 30.83
C ASP A 254 21.45 21.43 30.92
N PRO A 255 21.93 21.03 32.12
CA PRO A 255 22.66 19.79 32.29
C PRO A 255 21.69 18.62 32.07
N PHE A 256 21.86 17.98 30.97
CA PHE A 256 21.10 16.78 30.65
C PHE A 256 21.89 15.54 31.06
N ILE A 257 21.49 14.91 32.16
CA ILE A 257 22.07 13.65 32.61
C ILE A 257 21.52 12.55 31.73
N PHE A 258 22.37 11.93 30.93
CA PHE A 258 22.04 10.78 30.13
C PHE A 258 22.17 9.53 30.99
N SER A 259 21.04 8.83 31.17
CA SER A 259 21.08 7.42 31.57
C SER A 259 21.11 6.58 30.29
N PRO A 260 22.09 5.67 30.11
CA PRO A 260 21.99 4.66 29.07
C PRO A 260 20.65 3.95 29.21
N GLN A 261 20.04 3.66 28.06
CA GLN A 261 18.77 2.97 28.05
C GLN A 261 18.87 1.65 28.83
N PRO A 262 17.86 1.31 29.63
CA PRO A 262 17.76 -0.02 30.21
C PRO A 262 17.84 -1.08 29.13
N THR A 263 18.46 -2.21 29.43
CA THR A 263 18.68 -3.31 28.52
C THR A 263 18.06 -4.59 29.06
N ILE A 264 17.61 -5.46 28.13
CA ILE A 264 17.11 -6.79 28.44
C ILE A 264 17.86 -7.84 27.63
N LYS A 265 18.18 -8.95 28.24
CA LYS A 265 18.86 -10.12 27.62
C LYS A 265 18.20 -11.40 28.06
N GLY A 266 18.27 -12.45 27.25
CA GLY A 266 17.88 -13.79 27.71
C GLY A 266 18.79 -14.28 28.85
N ASP A 267 18.19 -14.92 29.84
CA ASP A 267 18.92 -15.55 30.95
C ASP A 267 19.31 -16.99 30.53
N GLY A 268 20.52 -17.11 29.98
CA GLY A 268 21.04 -18.39 29.47
C GLY A 268 20.74 -18.71 28.00
N PHE A 269 20.15 -17.77 27.26
CA PHE A 269 19.84 -17.92 25.83
C PHE A 269 20.04 -16.60 25.07
N ASP A 270 20.11 -16.67 23.74
CA ASP A 270 20.10 -15.48 22.88
C ASP A 270 18.67 -14.99 22.67
N ILE A 271 18.37 -13.77 23.13
CA ILE A 271 17.04 -13.15 23.02
C ILE A 271 16.55 -13.00 21.55
N ASN A 272 17.49 -12.98 20.59
CA ASN A 272 17.16 -12.89 19.16
C ASN A 272 16.77 -14.22 18.52
N SER A 273 17.01 -15.35 19.21
CA SER A 273 16.57 -16.66 18.76
C SER A 273 15.11 -16.92 19.16
N VAL A 274 14.47 -17.91 18.54
CA VAL A 274 13.18 -18.42 19.02
C VAL A 274 13.42 -19.31 20.25
N ILE A 275 12.69 -19.06 21.33
CA ILE A 275 12.77 -19.79 22.58
C ILE A 275 11.53 -20.65 22.74
N GLY A 276 11.70 -21.95 22.95
CA GLY A 276 10.58 -22.85 23.22
C GLY A 276 10.13 -22.74 24.69
N PHE A 277 8.87 -22.42 24.91
CA PHE A 277 8.23 -22.61 26.21
C PHE A 277 7.80 -24.07 26.34
N ASN A 278 8.26 -24.73 27.42
CA ASN A 278 7.82 -26.07 27.74
C ASN A 278 7.01 -26.04 29.06
N THR A 279 7.68 -26.12 30.21
CA THR A 279 7.04 -26.05 31.53
C THR A 279 7.75 -25.05 32.44
N ASP A 280 9.02 -24.80 32.18
CA ASP A 280 9.86 -23.92 32.98
C ASP A 280 9.66 -22.45 32.60
N ASP A 281 9.80 -21.54 33.56
CA ASP A 281 9.71 -20.10 33.34
C ASP A 281 10.82 -19.65 32.37
N ILE A 282 10.45 -18.82 31.41
CA ILE A 282 11.41 -18.14 30.54
C ILE A 282 11.85 -16.86 31.24
N SER A 283 13.14 -16.75 31.46
CA SER A 283 13.70 -15.67 32.26
C SER A 283 14.58 -14.73 31.46
N PHE A 284 14.55 -13.45 31.82
CA PHE A 284 15.33 -12.39 31.21
C PHE A 284 16.07 -11.60 32.26
N ALA A 285 17.33 -11.26 31.98
CA ALA A 285 18.10 -10.33 32.79
C ALA A 285 17.85 -8.91 32.30
N VAL A 286 17.35 -8.08 33.20
CA VAL A 286 17.09 -6.66 32.95
C VAL A 286 18.13 -5.85 33.72
N SER A 287 18.74 -4.85 33.09
CA SER A 287 19.71 -3.95 33.71
C SER A 287 19.63 -2.53 33.20
N SER A 288 19.92 -1.60 34.09
CA SER A 288 20.01 -0.17 33.80
C SER A 288 21.18 0.45 34.58
N VAL A 289 21.55 1.66 34.23
CA VAL A 289 22.57 2.44 35.00
C VAL A 289 21.91 3.13 36.19
N GLN A 290 20.66 3.51 36.06
CA GLN A 290 19.82 4.08 37.13
C GLN A 290 18.87 3.04 37.69
N ALA A 291 18.25 3.32 38.82
CA ALA A 291 17.25 2.42 39.37
C ALA A 291 16.08 2.23 38.38
N LEU A 292 15.70 0.97 38.17
CA LEU A 292 14.56 0.64 37.31
C LEU A 292 13.28 1.13 38.01
N SER A 293 12.51 1.94 37.30
CA SER A 293 11.22 2.48 37.77
C SER A 293 10.02 1.77 37.17
N GLY A 294 10.12 1.31 35.92
CA GLY A 294 9.01 0.68 35.20
C GLY A 294 9.47 -0.43 34.27
N ILE A 295 8.62 -1.45 34.13
CA ILE A 295 8.70 -2.47 33.08
C ILE A 295 7.27 -2.71 32.57
N SER A 296 7.10 -2.72 31.27
CA SER A 296 5.88 -3.21 30.63
C SER A 296 6.18 -4.29 29.59
N ILE A 297 5.22 -5.17 29.41
CA ILE A 297 5.25 -6.26 28.41
C ILE A 297 4.06 -6.09 27.49
N LYS A 298 4.31 -6.13 26.18
CA LYS A 298 3.25 -6.22 25.18
C LYS A 298 3.29 -7.57 24.48
N ALA A 299 2.18 -8.31 24.54
CA ALA A 299 2.01 -9.61 23.89
C ALA A 299 0.53 -9.84 23.56
N ASN A 300 0.22 -10.46 22.41
CA ASN A 300 -1.17 -10.74 21.97
C ASN A 300 -2.08 -9.50 22.03
N ASP A 301 -1.58 -8.35 21.55
CA ASP A 301 -2.27 -7.06 21.57
C ASP A 301 -2.62 -6.50 22.98
N GLU A 302 -2.17 -7.16 24.03
CA GLU A 302 -2.31 -6.69 25.41
C GLU A 302 -1.01 -6.08 25.91
N THR A 303 -1.10 -4.95 26.62
CA THR A 303 0.03 -4.36 27.34
C THR A 303 -0.16 -4.55 28.84
N ILE A 304 0.78 -5.22 29.47
CA ILE A 304 0.81 -5.51 30.90
C ILE A 304 1.87 -4.66 31.58
N GLN A 305 1.47 -3.84 32.52
CA GLN A 305 2.44 -3.13 33.37
C GLN A 305 2.96 -4.11 34.42
N VAL A 306 4.29 -4.29 34.45
CA VAL A 306 4.96 -5.25 35.34
C VAL A 306 5.50 -4.56 36.57
N LEU A 307 6.23 -3.47 36.38
CA LEU A 307 6.75 -2.64 37.48
C LEU A 307 6.20 -1.23 37.41
N SER A 308 5.93 -0.66 38.57
CA SER A 308 5.73 0.76 38.77
C SER A 308 6.49 1.19 40.02
N ASP A 309 7.23 2.30 39.93
CA ASP A 309 8.12 2.78 40.99
C ASP A 309 9.05 1.68 41.53
N GLY A 310 9.54 0.81 40.65
CA GLY A 310 10.43 -0.30 40.97
C GLY A 310 9.80 -1.48 41.70
N ALA A 311 8.48 -1.48 41.91
CA ALA A 311 7.74 -2.56 42.57
C ALA A 311 6.92 -3.39 41.57
N LEU A 312 6.91 -4.71 41.75
CA LEU A 312 6.09 -5.63 40.97
C LEU A 312 4.61 -5.39 41.25
N LEU A 313 3.82 -5.20 40.19
CA LEU A 313 2.39 -5.01 40.28
C LEU A 313 1.63 -6.33 40.51
N PRO A 314 0.60 -6.33 41.39
CA PRO A 314 -0.19 -7.53 41.67
C PRO A 314 -0.85 -8.14 40.43
N GLU A 315 -1.25 -7.31 39.47
CA GLU A 315 -1.89 -7.76 38.21
C GLU A 315 -0.93 -8.56 37.34
N ALA A 316 0.33 -8.16 37.26
CA ALA A 316 1.37 -8.90 36.53
C ALA A 316 1.68 -10.23 37.25
N ALA A 317 1.77 -10.21 38.57
CA ALA A 317 1.97 -11.42 39.36
C ALA A 317 0.81 -12.43 39.19
N ALA A 318 -0.43 -11.96 39.15
CA ALA A 318 -1.61 -12.79 38.89
C ALA A 318 -1.59 -13.44 37.49
N LYS A 319 -0.92 -12.82 36.53
CA LYS A 319 -0.71 -13.36 35.18
C LYS A 319 0.53 -14.27 35.07
N GLY A 320 1.16 -14.64 36.19
CA GLY A 320 2.34 -15.51 36.15
C GLY A 320 3.64 -14.83 35.73
N ILE A 321 3.69 -13.50 35.84
CA ILE A 321 4.89 -12.72 35.60
C ILE A 321 5.54 -12.42 36.95
N SER A 322 6.84 -12.67 37.07
CA SER A 322 7.57 -12.38 38.30
C SER A 322 8.79 -11.51 38.00
N TYR A 323 9.16 -10.68 38.95
CA TYR A 323 10.39 -9.90 38.91
C TYR A 323 11.13 -10.04 40.21
N THR A 324 12.36 -10.52 40.14
CA THR A 324 13.26 -10.64 41.30
C THR A 324 14.38 -9.63 41.16
N LYS A 325 14.37 -8.64 42.02
CA LYS A 325 15.37 -7.57 42.09
C LYS A 325 16.71 -8.16 42.52
N THR A 326 17.78 -7.90 41.79
CA THR A 326 19.17 -8.23 42.19
C THR A 326 19.76 -7.06 42.93
N ASP A 327 19.58 -5.85 42.43
CA ASP A 327 19.90 -4.57 43.05
C ASP A 327 18.93 -3.51 42.50
N ASP A 328 19.15 -2.22 42.82
CA ASP A 328 18.25 -1.14 42.36
C ASP A 328 18.23 -1.00 40.83
N ASN A 329 19.31 -1.38 40.18
CA ASN A 329 19.53 -1.14 38.75
C ASN A 329 19.32 -2.41 37.91
N SER A 330 19.13 -3.57 38.54
CA SER A 330 19.05 -4.83 37.82
C SER A 330 18.10 -5.83 38.48
N GLY A 331 17.64 -6.78 37.69
CA GLY A 331 16.82 -7.87 38.15
C GLY A 331 16.53 -8.93 37.09
N LYS A 332 15.85 -9.96 37.52
CA LYS A 332 15.39 -11.08 36.69
C LYS A 332 13.89 -10.99 36.50
N LEU A 333 13.46 -10.83 35.25
CA LEU A 333 12.08 -10.89 34.82
C LEU A 333 11.80 -12.33 34.35
N SER A 334 10.73 -12.96 34.87
CA SER A 334 10.37 -14.33 34.48
C SER A 334 8.91 -14.42 34.04
N LEU A 335 8.67 -15.12 32.95
CA LEU A 335 7.36 -15.39 32.36
C LEU A 335 7.04 -16.87 32.58
N GLY A 336 6.05 -17.15 33.38
CA GLY A 336 5.69 -18.52 33.78
C GLY A 336 4.51 -19.11 33.03
N GLY A 337 4.17 -20.36 33.39
CA GLY A 337 3.10 -21.11 32.72
C GLY A 337 1.74 -20.41 32.68
N THR A 338 1.38 -19.65 33.73
CA THR A 338 0.14 -18.89 33.77
C THR A 338 0.12 -17.79 32.70
N PHE A 339 1.26 -17.13 32.43
CA PHE A 339 1.36 -16.14 31.36
C PHE A 339 1.10 -16.79 30.00
N PHE A 340 1.72 -17.95 29.74
CA PHE A 340 1.58 -18.64 28.47
C PHE A 340 0.29 -19.45 28.32
N SER A 341 -0.49 -19.64 29.38
CA SER A 341 -1.72 -20.45 29.33
C SER A 341 -2.80 -19.86 28.41
N THR A 342 -2.73 -18.59 28.10
CA THR A 342 -3.66 -17.91 27.18
C THR A 342 -3.15 -17.84 25.73
N PHE A 343 -1.94 -18.32 25.48
CA PHE A 343 -1.35 -18.33 24.14
C PHE A 343 -1.79 -19.57 23.39
N ALA A 344 -2.23 -19.39 22.16
CA ALA A 344 -2.41 -20.50 21.23
C ALA A 344 -1.08 -21.14 20.89
N GLY A 345 -1.09 -22.33 20.30
CA GLY A 345 0.11 -22.88 19.69
C GLY A 345 0.64 -21.95 18.60
N GLY A 346 1.91 -21.55 18.68
CA GLY A 346 2.47 -20.60 17.73
C GLY A 346 3.80 -20.00 18.18
N ILE A 347 4.37 -19.12 17.34
CA ILE A 347 5.52 -18.28 17.69
C ILE A 347 5.00 -16.86 17.91
N HIS A 348 5.11 -16.40 19.14
CA HIS A 348 4.59 -15.11 19.59
C HIS A 348 5.73 -14.11 19.80
N GLU A 349 5.54 -12.88 19.38
CA GLU A 349 6.45 -11.78 19.71
C GLU A 349 6.04 -11.17 21.05
N VAL A 350 7.00 -11.08 21.97
CA VAL A 350 6.85 -10.41 23.26
C VAL A 350 7.77 -9.20 23.26
N GLU A 351 7.19 -8.04 23.36
CA GLU A 351 7.90 -6.75 23.42
C GLU A 351 8.03 -6.29 24.87
N PHE A 352 9.22 -5.83 25.21
CA PHE A 352 9.52 -5.28 26.54
C PHE A 352 9.83 -3.81 26.43
N THR A 353 9.29 -3.01 27.34
CA THR A 353 9.68 -1.62 27.53
C THR A 353 10.12 -1.46 28.99
N MET A 354 11.31 -0.94 29.21
CA MET A 354 11.88 -0.69 30.53
C MET A 354 12.15 0.79 30.69
N THR A 355 11.87 1.33 31.87
CA THR A 355 12.09 2.74 32.19
C THR A 355 12.86 2.85 33.51
N ASP A 356 13.82 3.76 33.61
CA ASP A 356 14.54 4.06 34.83
C ASP A 356 14.03 5.36 35.51
N VAL A 357 14.53 5.67 36.68
CA VAL A 357 14.14 6.89 37.42
C VAL A 357 14.58 8.17 36.72
N ALA A 358 15.54 8.13 35.78
CA ALA A 358 15.91 9.24 34.93
C ALA A 358 15.04 9.35 33.67
N GLN A 359 13.97 8.54 33.56
CA GLN A 359 13.08 8.48 32.43
C GLN A 359 13.75 8.01 31.11
N ALA A 360 14.91 7.34 31.20
CA ALA A 360 15.48 6.70 30.04
C ALA A 360 14.67 5.43 29.74
N GLU A 361 14.26 5.28 28.47
CA GLU A 361 13.46 4.17 28.01
C GLU A 361 14.31 3.23 27.14
N GLY A 362 14.29 1.95 27.48
CA GLY A 362 14.88 0.86 26.70
C GLY A 362 13.81 -0.11 26.22
N THR A 363 14.03 -0.70 25.06
CA THR A 363 13.12 -1.69 24.49
C THR A 363 13.83 -2.98 24.14
N GLY A 364 13.12 -4.07 24.15
CA GLY A 364 13.61 -5.39 23.69
C GLY A 364 12.46 -6.23 23.14
N LYS A 365 12.81 -7.25 22.39
CA LYS A 365 11.85 -8.21 21.82
C LYS A 365 12.35 -9.62 21.99
N ALA A 366 11.45 -10.55 22.27
CA ALA A 366 11.71 -11.98 22.24
C ALA A 366 10.66 -12.69 21.40
N ARG A 367 11.05 -13.77 20.72
CA ARG A 367 10.14 -14.65 19.99
C ARG A 367 10.02 -15.95 20.77
N ILE A 368 8.81 -16.23 21.23
CA ILE A 368 8.56 -17.39 22.10
C ILE A 368 7.62 -18.37 21.40
N ALA A 369 8.09 -19.61 21.25
CA ALA A 369 7.32 -20.72 20.73
C ALA A 369 6.51 -21.37 21.84
N THR A 370 5.18 -21.35 21.76
CA THR A 370 4.26 -22.07 22.64
C THR A 370 3.77 -23.34 21.95
N PRO A 371 3.81 -24.53 22.64
CA PRO A 371 3.45 -25.78 22.00
C PRO A 371 1.96 -25.86 21.66
N GLY A 372 1.66 -26.45 20.53
CA GLY A 372 0.29 -26.69 20.09
C GLY A 372 0.13 -26.63 18.57
N LEU A 373 -1.08 -26.90 18.14
CA LEU A 373 -1.49 -26.73 16.76
C LEU A 373 -1.78 -25.24 16.54
N THR A 374 -1.20 -24.68 15.49
CA THR A 374 -1.49 -23.29 15.12
C THR A 374 -2.81 -23.23 14.35
N ASP A 375 -3.36 -22.05 14.16
CA ASP A 375 -4.38 -21.85 13.12
C ASP A 375 -3.83 -22.27 11.76
N LEU A 376 -4.72 -22.64 10.85
CA LEU A 376 -4.34 -23.12 9.54
C LEU A 376 -3.46 -22.10 8.81
N ALA A 377 -2.21 -22.46 8.57
CA ALA A 377 -1.23 -21.51 8.05
C ALA A 377 -1.48 -21.14 6.59
N VAL A 378 -1.73 -22.13 5.75
CA VAL A 378 -2.00 -21.96 4.33
C VAL A 378 -3.12 -22.90 3.91
N TYR A 379 -4.07 -22.34 3.19
CA TYR A 379 -5.18 -23.07 2.61
C TYR A 379 -5.30 -22.67 1.14
N ASP A 380 -4.95 -23.58 0.26
CA ASP A 380 -4.94 -23.35 -1.18
C ASP A 380 -6.00 -24.21 -1.86
N LEU A 381 -7.13 -23.60 -2.17
CA LEU A 381 -8.25 -24.23 -2.88
C LEU A 381 -7.95 -24.55 -4.34
N TRP A 382 -6.93 -23.93 -4.92
CA TRP A 382 -6.54 -24.26 -6.28
C TRP A 382 -5.74 -25.56 -6.32
N LEU A 383 -4.82 -25.73 -5.37
CA LEU A 383 -4.06 -26.98 -5.22
C LEU A 383 -4.81 -28.06 -4.43
N ASN A 384 -5.94 -27.73 -3.83
CA ASN A 384 -6.71 -28.57 -2.91
C ASN A 384 -5.86 -29.03 -1.71
N THR A 385 -5.02 -28.13 -1.21
CA THR A 385 -4.08 -28.42 -0.11
C THR A 385 -4.33 -27.54 1.11
N ALA A 386 -3.95 -28.06 2.27
CA ALA A 386 -3.89 -27.32 3.51
C ALA A 386 -2.59 -27.64 4.24
N ASP A 387 -1.87 -26.60 4.64
CA ASP A 387 -0.63 -26.72 5.41
C ASP A 387 -0.91 -26.42 6.87
N PHE A 388 -0.80 -27.44 7.70
CA PHE A 388 -0.90 -27.35 9.15
C PHE A 388 0.47 -27.10 9.74
N GLN A 389 0.54 -26.16 10.68
CA GLN A 389 1.74 -25.95 11.49
C GLN A 389 1.49 -26.37 12.93
N VAL A 390 2.50 -27.01 13.49
CA VAL A 390 2.51 -27.45 14.89
C VAL A 390 3.79 -26.96 15.54
N ILE A 391 3.70 -26.41 16.72
CA ILE A 391 4.85 -26.09 17.55
C ILE A 391 5.05 -27.20 18.56
N VAL A 392 6.26 -27.80 18.57
CA VAL A 392 6.67 -28.81 19.53
C VAL A 392 7.97 -28.36 20.16
N THR A 393 7.89 -27.94 21.40
CA THR A 393 9.04 -27.41 22.16
C THR A 393 9.80 -28.44 22.95
N ASP A 394 9.20 -29.62 23.21
CA ASP A 394 9.86 -30.75 23.85
C ASP A 394 10.56 -31.63 22.79
N PRO A 395 11.90 -31.69 22.79
CA PRO A 395 12.66 -32.48 21.80
C PRO A 395 12.48 -33.99 21.91
N ALA A 396 11.89 -34.50 23.00
CA ALA A 396 11.57 -35.91 23.17
C ALA A 396 10.33 -36.33 22.33
N LEU A 397 9.52 -35.40 21.90
CA LEU A 397 8.31 -35.64 21.13
C LEU A 397 8.62 -35.60 19.63
N THR A 398 8.73 -36.78 19.00
CA THR A 398 9.17 -36.89 17.60
C THR A 398 8.11 -37.45 16.66
N ASN A 399 7.08 -38.16 17.16
CA ASN A 399 5.98 -38.68 16.35
C ASN A 399 4.81 -37.69 16.34
N VAL A 400 4.91 -36.67 15.47
CA VAL A 400 3.96 -35.58 15.35
C VAL A 400 3.13 -35.77 14.09
N LYS A 401 1.82 -35.78 14.24
CA LYS A 401 0.87 -35.96 13.14
C LYS A 401 -0.30 -34.97 13.31
N VAL A 402 -0.96 -34.69 12.21
CA VAL A 402 -2.25 -33.99 12.22
C VAL A 402 -3.29 -34.90 11.59
N ARG A 403 -4.39 -35.13 12.27
CA ARG A 403 -5.54 -35.81 11.69
C ARG A 403 -6.58 -34.76 11.23
N TYR A 404 -7.28 -35.03 10.17
CA TYR A 404 -8.32 -34.17 9.65
C TYR A 404 -9.44 -34.97 9.02
N ARG A 405 -10.65 -34.42 8.98
CA ARG A 405 -11.81 -35.01 8.28
C ARG A 405 -12.78 -33.94 7.79
N GLU A 406 -13.56 -34.30 6.79
CA GLU A 406 -14.70 -33.49 6.36
C GLU A 406 -15.83 -33.61 7.37
N ARG A 407 -16.57 -32.53 7.53
CA ARG A 407 -17.77 -32.45 8.36
C ARG A 407 -18.89 -31.85 7.53
N GLU A 408 -20.12 -32.34 7.74
CA GLU A 408 -21.30 -31.84 7.03
C GLU A 408 -21.58 -30.38 7.41
N ARG A 409 -21.72 -29.54 6.39
CA ARG A 409 -21.96 -28.11 6.57
C ARG A 409 -23.38 -27.86 7.06
N LEU A 410 -23.54 -26.97 8.06
CA LEU A 410 -24.82 -26.46 8.53
C LEU A 410 -25.82 -27.47 9.15
N ALA A 411 -25.39 -28.68 9.48
CA ALA A 411 -26.24 -29.63 10.20
C ALA A 411 -26.19 -29.41 11.70
N GLU A 412 -27.32 -29.47 12.40
CA GLU A 412 -27.37 -29.45 13.88
C GLU A 412 -26.59 -30.63 14.51
N SER A 413 -26.61 -31.76 13.82
CA SER A 413 -25.82 -32.96 14.15
C SER A 413 -25.05 -33.38 12.92
N PRO A 414 -23.87 -32.79 12.64
CA PRO A 414 -23.15 -33.02 11.41
C PRO A 414 -22.68 -34.47 11.27
N ALA A 415 -22.85 -35.03 10.08
CA ALA A 415 -22.14 -36.25 9.72
C ALA A 415 -20.67 -35.95 9.49
N PHE A 416 -19.81 -36.87 9.87
CA PHE A 416 -18.37 -36.76 9.74
C PHE A 416 -17.84 -37.79 8.75
N GLY A 417 -16.89 -37.37 7.94
CA GLY A 417 -16.07 -38.25 7.15
C GLY A 417 -15.08 -39.05 8.03
N GLU A 418 -14.40 -39.99 7.40
CA GLU A 418 -13.34 -40.75 8.06
C GLU A 418 -12.13 -39.86 8.36
N TRP A 419 -11.50 -40.10 9.52
CA TRP A 419 -10.25 -39.42 9.87
C TRP A 419 -9.11 -39.85 8.92
N LYS A 420 -8.51 -38.88 8.27
CA LYS A 420 -7.23 -38.99 7.55
C LYS A 420 -6.12 -38.46 8.44
N THR A 421 -4.92 -38.99 8.30
CA THR A 421 -3.75 -38.57 9.12
C THR A 421 -2.58 -38.24 8.21
N VAL A 422 -1.91 -37.13 8.50
CA VAL A 422 -0.68 -36.72 7.83
C VAL A 422 0.43 -36.57 8.87
N THR A 423 1.65 -37.03 8.52
CA THR A 423 2.83 -36.91 9.40
C THR A 423 3.44 -35.52 9.21
N ALA A 424 3.72 -34.85 10.31
CA ALA A 424 4.38 -33.56 10.28
C ALA A 424 5.92 -33.75 10.20
N VAL A 425 6.54 -32.90 9.41
CA VAL A 425 7.99 -32.85 9.20
C VAL A 425 8.57 -31.71 10.01
N ALA A 426 9.62 -32.00 10.80
CA ALA A 426 10.31 -31.01 11.60
C ALA A 426 11.03 -30.01 10.73
N GLY A 427 10.85 -28.73 11.06
CA GLY A 427 11.52 -27.56 10.49
C GLY A 427 12.39 -26.85 11.51
N ALA A 428 12.64 -25.56 11.28
CA ALA A 428 13.34 -24.68 12.20
C ALA A 428 12.40 -24.17 13.30
N ASP A 429 12.97 -23.60 14.36
CA ASP A 429 12.25 -22.83 15.38
C ASP A 429 11.07 -23.59 16.01
N TYR A 430 11.27 -24.87 16.34
CA TYR A 430 10.27 -25.76 16.93
C TYR A 430 9.06 -26.07 16.02
N THR A 431 9.09 -25.64 14.76
CA THR A 431 7.96 -25.80 13.85
C THR A 431 7.99 -27.18 13.18
N TYR A 432 6.83 -27.83 13.15
CA TYR A 432 6.54 -29.00 12.34
C TYR A 432 5.47 -28.65 11.33
N THR A 433 5.61 -29.11 10.09
CA THR A 433 4.64 -28.84 9.01
C THR A 433 4.07 -30.14 8.49
N ALA A 434 2.75 -30.22 8.40
CA ALA A 434 2.02 -31.32 7.78
C ALA A 434 1.15 -30.81 6.65
N GLN A 435 1.32 -31.32 5.43
CA GLN A 435 0.48 -31.00 4.31
C GLN A 435 -0.59 -32.05 4.10
N ALA A 436 -1.84 -31.65 4.10
CA ALA A 436 -2.96 -32.46 3.69
C ALA A 436 -3.41 -32.09 2.27
N ILE A 437 -3.96 -33.04 1.55
CA ILE A 437 -4.45 -32.92 0.18
C ILE A 437 -5.92 -33.31 0.10
N ASP A 438 -6.54 -33.10 -1.08
CA ASP A 438 -7.94 -33.42 -1.39
C ASP A 438 -8.99 -32.56 -0.68
N PHE A 439 -8.63 -31.35 -0.28
CA PHE A 439 -9.62 -30.37 0.19
C PHE A 439 -10.48 -29.89 -0.97
N ALA A 440 -11.76 -29.72 -0.71
CA ALA A 440 -12.72 -29.22 -1.68
C ALA A 440 -13.36 -27.92 -1.23
N ALA A 441 -13.76 -27.07 -2.18
CA ALA A 441 -14.61 -25.92 -1.89
C ALA A 441 -15.96 -26.38 -1.35
N ASP A 442 -16.69 -25.48 -0.70
CA ASP A 442 -18.04 -25.70 -0.14
C ASP A 442 -18.11 -26.83 0.92
N ARG A 443 -17.01 -27.10 1.61
CA ARG A 443 -16.92 -28.09 2.66
C ARG A 443 -16.42 -27.48 3.96
N ASP A 444 -16.84 -28.08 5.07
CA ASP A 444 -16.28 -27.80 6.38
C ASP A 444 -15.36 -28.94 6.79
N TYR A 445 -14.32 -28.60 7.51
CA TYR A 445 -13.31 -29.53 7.98
C TYR A 445 -13.03 -29.31 9.45
N GLU A 446 -12.66 -30.39 10.14
CA GLU A 446 -12.05 -30.34 11.45
C GLU A 446 -10.70 -31.04 11.44
N TYR A 447 -9.79 -30.58 12.31
CA TYR A 447 -8.44 -31.12 12.42
C TYR A 447 -7.96 -31.08 13.86
N GLN A 448 -7.06 -31.97 14.22
CA GLN A 448 -6.52 -32.13 15.56
C GLN A 448 -5.09 -32.67 15.54
N LEU A 449 -4.32 -32.26 16.53
CA LEU A 449 -2.97 -32.70 16.76
C LEU A 449 -2.95 -34.14 17.33
N LEU A 450 -2.03 -34.97 16.83
CA LEU A 450 -1.66 -36.24 17.42
C LEU A 450 -0.18 -36.21 17.80
N ILE A 451 0.13 -36.51 19.05
CA ILE A 451 1.52 -36.71 19.52
C ILE A 451 1.64 -38.14 20.03
N ASN A 452 2.59 -38.88 19.48
CA ASN A 452 2.76 -40.31 19.77
C ASN A 452 1.47 -41.13 19.59
N ASP A 453 0.71 -40.80 18.54
CA ASP A 453 -0.60 -41.36 18.20
C ASP A 453 -1.73 -41.08 19.22
N ALA A 454 -1.48 -40.25 20.21
CA ALA A 454 -2.49 -39.79 21.16
C ALA A 454 -3.06 -38.43 20.75
N GLU A 455 -4.39 -38.29 20.89
CA GLU A 455 -5.08 -37.01 20.67
C GLU A 455 -4.58 -35.95 21.65
N THR A 456 -4.18 -34.82 21.13
CA THR A 456 -3.55 -33.76 21.91
C THR A 456 -4.23 -32.40 21.58
N GLY A 457 -4.59 -31.66 22.60
CA GLY A 457 -5.25 -30.35 22.44
C GLY A 457 -6.68 -30.43 21.91
N GLU A 458 -7.20 -29.29 21.52
CA GLU A 458 -8.58 -29.14 21.07
C GLU A 458 -8.73 -29.49 19.57
N ILE A 459 -9.98 -29.72 19.16
CA ILE A 459 -10.34 -29.86 17.74
C ILE A 459 -10.54 -28.47 17.16
N HIS A 460 -9.80 -28.17 16.13
CA HIS A 460 -9.92 -26.94 15.35
C HIS A 460 -10.86 -27.15 14.14
N ASN A 461 -11.50 -26.09 13.67
CA ASN A 461 -12.41 -26.15 12.54
C ASN A 461 -12.07 -25.07 11.52
N PHE A 462 -12.32 -25.34 10.24
CA PHE A 462 -12.33 -24.32 9.21
C PHE A 462 -13.38 -24.63 8.15
N SER A 463 -13.89 -23.59 7.49
CA SER A 463 -14.81 -23.70 6.37
C SER A 463 -14.10 -23.35 5.08
N ALA A 464 -14.13 -24.26 4.11
CA ALA A 464 -13.60 -23.97 2.80
C ALA A 464 -14.46 -22.92 2.08
N ALA A 465 -13.83 -22.05 1.31
CA ALA A 465 -14.54 -21.03 0.56
C ALA A 465 -15.50 -21.63 -0.46
N THR A 466 -16.59 -20.93 -0.76
CA THR A 466 -17.54 -21.31 -1.81
C THR A 466 -16.88 -21.20 -3.18
N GLY A 467 -17.01 -22.22 -4.01
CA GLY A 467 -16.55 -22.22 -5.39
C GLY A 467 -17.31 -21.19 -6.24
N ILE A 468 -16.61 -20.47 -7.10
CA ILE A 468 -17.23 -19.48 -7.99
C ILE A 468 -17.92 -20.20 -9.15
N GLN A 469 -19.21 -19.93 -9.36
CA GLN A 469 -20.01 -20.44 -10.47
C GLN A 469 -20.08 -19.46 -11.64
N LEU A 470 -20.55 -19.93 -12.78
CA LEU A 470 -20.65 -19.15 -14.01
C LEU A 470 -21.83 -18.18 -13.96
N PRO A 471 -21.67 -16.94 -14.44
CA PRO A 471 -22.80 -16.01 -14.54
C PRO A 471 -23.85 -16.49 -15.53
N ASN A 472 -25.14 -16.28 -15.24
CA ASN A 472 -26.28 -16.62 -16.09
C ASN A 472 -26.24 -18.06 -16.65
N ALA A 473 -25.76 -19.01 -15.84
CA ALA A 473 -25.52 -20.40 -16.27
C ALA A 473 -26.81 -21.24 -16.37
N GLY A 474 -27.91 -20.78 -15.80
CA GLY A 474 -29.25 -21.29 -15.99
C GLY A 474 -30.02 -20.59 -17.14
N PHE A 475 -29.37 -19.65 -17.83
CA PHE A 475 -29.93 -18.96 -19.01
C PHE A 475 -31.28 -18.28 -18.81
N GLU A 476 -31.48 -17.68 -17.65
CA GLU A 476 -32.71 -16.94 -17.31
C GLU A 476 -32.71 -15.52 -17.88
N THR A 477 -31.55 -14.92 -18.07
CA THR A 477 -31.41 -13.55 -18.58
C THR A 477 -31.13 -13.54 -20.06
N TRP A 478 -32.06 -12.97 -20.83
CA TRP A 478 -31.98 -12.81 -22.28
C TRP A 478 -32.49 -11.44 -22.71
N THR A 479 -31.86 -10.88 -23.73
CA THR A 479 -32.32 -9.66 -24.38
C THR A 479 -32.55 -9.90 -25.87
N ASN A 480 -33.72 -9.49 -26.37
CA ASN A 480 -34.03 -9.48 -27.81
C ASN A 480 -33.79 -8.07 -28.37
N SER A 481 -32.64 -7.88 -29.04
CA SER A 481 -32.26 -6.64 -29.70
C SER A 481 -31.79 -7.00 -31.12
N LYS A 482 -32.68 -6.92 -32.12
CA LYS A 482 -32.50 -7.42 -33.49
C LYS A 482 -32.34 -8.95 -33.56
N THR A 483 -31.75 -9.57 -32.57
CA THR A 483 -31.63 -11.02 -32.36
C THR A 483 -31.54 -11.32 -30.87
N TRP A 484 -31.47 -12.60 -30.45
CA TRP A 484 -31.35 -12.99 -29.06
C TRP A 484 -29.91 -12.96 -28.54
N TYR A 485 -29.71 -12.37 -27.38
CA TYR A 485 -28.45 -12.33 -26.63
C TYR A 485 -28.68 -12.91 -25.23
N PRO A 486 -27.80 -13.81 -24.74
CA PRO A 486 -27.91 -14.42 -23.41
C PRO A 486 -27.32 -13.52 -22.32
N CYS A 487 -27.78 -12.28 -22.24
CA CYS A 487 -27.30 -11.25 -21.31
C CYS A 487 -28.35 -10.15 -21.10
N SER A 488 -28.10 -9.25 -20.21
CA SER A 488 -28.91 -8.05 -19.99
C SER A 488 -28.72 -7.00 -21.11
N ALA A 489 -29.65 -6.06 -21.22
CA ALA A 489 -29.67 -5.10 -22.33
C ALA A 489 -28.47 -4.14 -22.33
N ASP A 490 -27.97 -3.80 -21.17
CA ASP A 490 -26.81 -2.92 -20.96
C ASP A 490 -25.48 -3.60 -21.35
N GLU A 491 -25.43 -4.94 -21.36
CA GLU A 491 -24.25 -5.71 -21.75
C GLU A 491 -24.08 -5.86 -23.27
N ILE A 492 -25.09 -5.57 -24.06
CA ILE A 492 -25.04 -5.71 -25.53
C ILE A 492 -24.12 -4.66 -26.17
N GLY A 493 -24.01 -3.46 -25.58
CA GLY A 493 -23.29 -2.33 -26.14
C GLY A 493 -24.04 -1.63 -27.29
N SER A 494 -23.47 -0.57 -27.85
CA SER A 494 -24.13 0.28 -28.84
C SER A 494 -24.34 -0.37 -30.20
N ASN A 495 -23.59 -1.40 -30.57
CA ASN A 495 -23.59 -1.99 -31.90
C ASN A 495 -24.04 -3.45 -31.95
N GLY A 496 -24.29 -4.10 -30.81
CA GLY A 496 -24.67 -5.52 -30.75
C GLY A 496 -23.65 -6.51 -31.32
N MET A 497 -22.54 -6.01 -31.86
CA MET A 497 -21.41 -6.77 -32.38
C MET A 497 -20.12 -6.06 -31.95
N ASP A 498 -19.08 -6.82 -31.70
CA ASP A 498 -17.72 -6.35 -31.54
C ASP A 498 -17.35 -5.64 -30.23
N THR A 499 -17.09 -4.38 -30.25
CA THR A 499 -16.30 -3.69 -29.23
C THR A 499 -17.08 -3.25 -28.00
N GLY A 500 -18.38 -3.42 -27.99
CA GLY A 500 -19.24 -2.99 -26.87
C GLY A 500 -19.92 -4.13 -26.10
N TYR A 501 -19.80 -5.38 -26.57
CA TYR A 501 -20.44 -6.51 -25.91
C TYR A 501 -19.65 -6.96 -24.67
N THR A 502 -20.26 -6.79 -23.50
CA THR A 502 -19.67 -7.19 -22.22
C THR A 502 -20.30 -8.45 -21.60
N GLY A 503 -21.40 -8.96 -22.21
CA GLY A 503 -22.05 -10.18 -21.78
C GLY A 503 -21.09 -11.36 -21.66
N PHE A 504 -21.28 -12.19 -20.64
CA PHE A 504 -20.38 -13.33 -20.39
C PHE A 504 -20.50 -14.40 -21.47
N TRP A 505 -21.74 -14.69 -21.91
CA TRP A 505 -22.06 -15.66 -22.94
C TRP A 505 -22.32 -15.00 -24.28
N GLY A 506 -21.72 -15.51 -25.33
CA GLY A 506 -21.95 -15.13 -26.71
C GLY A 506 -22.62 -16.25 -27.52
N THR A 507 -23.16 -15.91 -28.69
CA THR A 507 -23.76 -16.83 -29.64
C THR A 507 -23.42 -16.45 -31.09
N GLY A 508 -23.64 -17.33 -32.04
CA GLY A 508 -23.55 -17.04 -33.48
C GLY A 508 -24.74 -16.24 -34.05
N ASN A 509 -25.70 -15.85 -33.22
CA ASN A 509 -26.89 -15.13 -33.66
C ASN A 509 -26.62 -13.86 -34.45
N PRO A 510 -25.64 -12.97 -34.04
CA PRO A 510 -25.39 -11.76 -34.80
C PRO A 510 -24.99 -12.05 -36.27
N GLY A 511 -24.21 -13.11 -36.49
CA GLY A 511 -23.87 -13.59 -37.82
C GLY A 511 -25.05 -14.21 -38.57
N ALA A 512 -25.76 -15.11 -37.91
CA ALA A 512 -26.91 -15.81 -38.48
C ALA A 512 -28.07 -14.87 -38.83
N ASN A 513 -28.26 -13.81 -38.05
CA ASN A 513 -29.28 -12.79 -38.28
C ASN A 513 -29.06 -12.01 -39.59
N ALA A 514 -27.84 -11.92 -40.10
CA ALA A 514 -27.57 -11.37 -41.42
C ALA A 514 -28.28 -12.16 -42.54
N ALA A 515 -28.55 -13.44 -42.30
CA ALA A 515 -29.34 -14.33 -43.18
C ALA A 515 -30.80 -14.46 -42.72
N GLY A 516 -31.25 -13.69 -41.75
CA GLY A 516 -32.63 -13.70 -41.23
C GLY A 516 -32.97 -14.93 -40.38
N ILE A 517 -31.99 -15.66 -39.86
CA ILE A 517 -32.20 -16.84 -39.01
C ILE A 517 -31.67 -16.63 -37.60
N VAL A 518 -32.27 -17.34 -36.64
CA VAL A 518 -31.85 -17.34 -35.21
C VAL A 518 -31.46 -18.77 -34.87
N VAL A 519 -30.20 -18.94 -34.43
CA VAL A 519 -29.64 -20.26 -34.15
C VAL A 519 -29.57 -20.58 -32.65
N THR A 520 -29.73 -19.58 -31.80
CA THR A 520 -29.73 -19.74 -30.33
C THR A 520 -30.76 -18.79 -29.71
N GLU A 521 -31.66 -19.32 -28.88
CA GLU A 521 -32.76 -18.56 -28.29
C GLU A 521 -33.14 -19.13 -26.91
N PRO A 522 -33.86 -18.36 -26.05
CA PRO A 522 -34.45 -18.91 -24.84
C PRO A 522 -35.59 -19.88 -25.19
N ALA A 523 -35.70 -20.94 -24.42
CA ALA A 523 -36.81 -21.85 -24.43
C ALA A 523 -37.50 -21.86 -23.06
N ASP A 524 -38.84 -21.78 -23.05
CA ASP A 524 -39.67 -21.92 -21.84
C ASP A 524 -39.82 -23.40 -21.43
N ASP A 525 -38.72 -24.07 -21.29
CA ASP A 525 -38.60 -25.50 -21.04
C ASP A 525 -37.36 -25.78 -20.17
N PRO A 526 -37.41 -25.38 -18.89
CA PRO A 526 -36.31 -25.60 -17.97
C PRO A 526 -36.18 -27.11 -17.63
N ARG A 527 -35.00 -27.49 -17.14
CA ARG A 527 -34.82 -28.85 -16.63
C ARG A 527 -35.72 -29.12 -15.42
N PRO A 528 -36.17 -30.36 -15.16
CA PRO A 528 -36.93 -30.70 -13.96
C PRO A 528 -36.21 -30.32 -12.66
N GLY A 529 -36.91 -29.62 -11.80
CA GLY A 529 -36.35 -29.13 -10.53
C GLY A 529 -35.41 -27.94 -10.65
N SER A 530 -35.32 -27.26 -11.81
CA SER A 530 -34.70 -25.94 -11.90
C SER A 530 -35.50 -24.92 -11.10
N THR A 531 -34.82 -23.94 -10.51
CA THR A 531 -35.47 -22.77 -9.92
C THR A 531 -35.80 -21.71 -10.97
N GLY A 532 -35.26 -21.87 -12.18
CA GLY A 532 -35.48 -21.01 -13.31
C GLY A 532 -36.75 -21.38 -14.14
N SER A 533 -37.01 -20.60 -15.15
CA SER A 533 -38.16 -20.78 -16.07
C SER A 533 -37.72 -21.01 -17.52
N LYS A 534 -36.44 -20.92 -17.79
CA LYS A 534 -35.89 -20.99 -19.17
C LYS A 534 -34.74 -21.98 -19.26
N SER A 535 -34.41 -22.31 -20.49
CA SER A 535 -33.18 -22.97 -20.89
C SER A 535 -32.69 -22.36 -22.19
N ALA A 536 -31.46 -22.65 -22.62
CA ALA A 536 -30.93 -22.23 -23.90
C ALA A 536 -31.24 -23.30 -24.97
N LEU A 537 -31.89 -22.92 -26.06
CA LEU A 537 -32.12 -23.77 -27.25
C LEU A 537 -31.13 -23.37 -28.34
N LEU A 538 -30.27 -24.30 -28.70
CA LEU A 538 -29.33 -24.23 -29.80
C LEU A 538 -29.90 -25.07 -30.95
N LYS A 539 -30.05 -24.49 -32.13
CA LYS A 539 -30.64 -25.18 -33.32
C LYS A 539 -29.80 -24.94 -34.56
N THR A 540 -29.38 -26.02 -35.19
CA THR A 540 -28.72 -25.93 -36.49
C THR A 540 -29.75 -25.59 -37.55
N GLN A 541 -29.44 -24.59 -38.36
CA GLN A 541 -30.30 -24.11 -39.44
C GLN A 541 -29.51 -24.02 -40.76
N SER A 542 -30.22 -23.82 -41.85
CA SER A 542 -29.59 -23.59 -43.14
C SER A 542 -30.20 -22.35 -43.78
N ALA A 543 -29.35 -21.47 -44.28
CA ALA A 543 -29.75 -20.33 -45.11
C ALA A 543 -28.81 -20.21 -46.29
N PHE A 544 -29.35 -19.95 -47.48
CA PHE A 544 -28.61 -19.86 -48.75
C PHE A 544 -27.69 -21.06 -49.06
N GLY A 545 -28.07 -22.26 -48.61
CA GLY A 545 -27.27 -23.47 -48.80
C GLY A 545 -26.08 -23.63 -47.80
N VAL A 546 -25.94 -22.72 -46.85
CA VAL A 546 -24.91 -22.75 -45.82
C VAL A 546 -25.51 -23.21 -44.49
N ILE A 547 -24.83 -24.07 -43.77
CA ILE A 547 -25.20 -24.49 -42.42
C ILE A 547 -24.73 -23.46 -41.42
N ALA A 548 -25.62 -23.06 -40.52
CA ALA A 548 -25.34 -22.26 -39.34
C ALA A 548 -25.70 -23.10 -38.11
N ALA A 549 -24.68 -23.56 -37.39
CA ALA A 549 -24.86 -24.34 -36.17
C ALA A 549 -25.33 -23.47 -35.03
N GLY A 550 -26.32 -23.93 -34.25
CA GLY A 550 -26.66 -23.33 -32.96
C GLY A 550 -25.49 -23.49 -32.00
N ASN A 551 -25.04 -22.41 -31.44
CA ASN A 551 -23.92 -22.39 -30.51
C ASN A 551 -24.11 -21.39 -29.37
N LEU A 552 -23.43 -21.67 -28.30
CA LEU A 552 -23.35 -20.85 -27.09
C LEU A 552 -21.92 -20.97 -26.56
N PHE A 553 -21.27 -19.86 -26.28
CA PHE A 553 -19.88 -19.89 -25.83
C PHE A 553 -19.56 -18.71 -24.90
N ILE A 554 -18.60 -18.89 -24.02
CA ILE A 554 -18.03 -17.78 -23.26
C ILE A 554 -17.20 -16.91 -24.20
N GLY A 555 -17.62 -15.65 -24.41
CA GLY A 555 -16.96 -14.74 -25.34
C GLY A 555 -17.93 -13.81 -26.06
N ALA A 556 -17.57 -13.40 -27.26
CA ALA A 556 -18.36 -12.48 -28.08
C ALA A 556 -18.26 -12.83 -29.56
N PHE A 557 -19.31 -12.53 -30.32
CA PHE A 557 -19.25 -12.57 -31.78
C PHE A 557 -18.48 -11.33 -32.28
N GLY A 558 -17.47 -11.53 -33.11
CA GLY A 558 -16.57 -10.45 -33.56
C GLY A 558 -17.07 -9.66 -34.75
N GLY A 559 -17.56 -10.31 -35.77
CA GLY A 559 -18.06 -9.64 -36.97
C GLY A 559 -18.35 -10.58 -38.14
N VAL A 560 -19.01 -10.05 -39.19
CA VAL A 560 -19.30 -10.76 -40.44
C VAL A 560 -18.38 -10.23 -41.53
N HIS A 561 -17.56 -11.08 -42.13
CA HIS A 561 -16.74 -10.74 -43.30
C HIS A 561 -17.52 -10.83 -44.62
N ASN A 562 -18.40 -11.83 -44.71
CA ASN A 562 -19.33 -12.02 -45.80
C ASN A 562 -20.51 -12.92 -45.34
N ILE A 563 -21.42 -13.27 -46.23
CA ILE A 563 -22.65 -14.06 -45.90
C ILE A 563 -22.31 -15.37 -45.18
N THR A 564 -21.13 -15.93 -45.37
CA THR A 564 -20.76 -17.27 -44.89
C THR A 564 -19.58 -17.25 -43.91
N LYS A 565 -18.99 -16.11 -43.65
CA LYS A 565 -17.73 -16.00 -42.91
C LYS A 565 -17.76 -14.89 -41.87
N GLY A 566 -17.19 -15.16 -40.71
CA GLY A 566 -17.12 -14.20 -39.61
C GLY A 566 -16.10 -14.59 -38.54
N ASP A 567 -15.96 -13.73 -37.56
CA ASP A 567 -15.07 -13.90 -36.42
C ASP A 567 -15.84 -14.18 -35.15
N VAL A 568 -15.28 -14.99 -34.28
CA VAL A 568 -15.68 -15.14 -32.87
C VAL A 568 -14.49 -14.98 -31.96
N TYR A 569 -14.71 -14.28 -30.87
CA TYR A 569 -13.72 -14.08 -29.77
C TYR A 569 -14.10 -14.98 -28.62
N MET A 570 -13.31 -16.02 -28.37
CA MET A 570 -13.60 -17.06 -27.41
C MET A 570 -12.79 -16.92 -26.15
N GLY A 571 -13.46 -17.12 -25.03
CA GLY A 571 -12.86 -16.98 -23.70
C GLY A 571 -13.08 -15.59 -23.09
N ARG A 572 -13.12 -15.58 -21.78
CA ARG A 572 -13.14 -14.34 -20.99
C ARG A 572 -12.23 -14.50 -19.77
N PRO A 573 -11.68 -13.38 -19.24
CA PRO A 573 -11.05 -13.38 -17.93
C PRO A 573 -11.99 -13.97 -16.88
N PHE A 574 -11.48 -14.90 -16.07
CA PHE A 574 -12.24 -15.53 -15.01
C PHE A 574 -11.34 -15.71 -13.78
N THR A 575 -11.81 -15.21 -12.65
CA THR A 575 -11.08 -15.31 -11.39
C THR A 575 -11.49 -16.58 -10.67
N PHE A 576 -10.70 -17.63 -10.80
CA PHE A 576 -10.91 -18.86 -10.06
C PHE A 576 -10.52 -18.67 -8.59
N ASN A 577 -11.34 -19.12 -7.65
CA ASN A 577 -11.00 -19.21 -6.24
C ASN A 577 -10.71 -20.64 -5.78
N ALA A 578 -11.17 -21.63 -6.54
CA ALA A 578 -10.94 -23.04 -6.30
C ALA A 578 -10.74 -23.79 -7.61
N ARG A 579 -10.18 -25.00 -7.56
CA ARG A 579 -9.92 -25.89 -8.71
C ARG A 579 -11.12 -26.79 -8.94
N PRO A 580 -11.96 -26.57 -9.98
CA PRO A 580 -13.09 -27.43 -10.24
C PRO A 580 -12.65 -28.79 -10.75
N LYS A 581 -13.26 -29.86 -10.26
CA LYS A 581 -13.01 -31.26 -10.68
C LYS A 581 -13.70 -31.59 -11.98
N ALA A 582 -14.89 -31.01 -12.17
CA ALA A 582 -15.72 -31.25 -13.34
C ALA A 582 -16.57 -30.01 -13.67
N ILE A 583 -17.09 -29.95 -14.88
CA ILE A 583 -18.23 -29.11 -15.26
C ILE A 583 -19.42 -29.99 -15.54
N THR A 584 -20.60 -29.59 -15.09
CA THR A 584 -21.87 -30.27 -15.36
C THR A 584 -22.81 -29.35 -16.09
N PHE A 585 -23.72 -29.92 -16.84
CA PHE A 585 -24.85 -29.24 -17.42
C PHE A 585 -26.01 -30.22 -17.66
N TRP A 586 -27.21 -29.69 -17.71
CA TRP A 586 -28.36 -30.50 -18.13
C TRP A 586 -28.54 -30.39 -19.65
N TYR A 587 -28.82 -31.52 -20.25
CA TYR A 587 -28.94 -31.69 -21.71
C TYR A 587 -30.18 -32.49 -22.10
N LYS A 588 -30.85 -32.05 -23.12
CA LYS A 588 -31.70 -32.87 -24.00
C LYS A 588 -31.56 -32.36 -25.43
N GLY A 589 -31.88 -33.18 -26.42
CA GLY A 589 -31.77 -32.74 -27.80
C GLY A 589 -31.98 -33.83 -28.84
N THR A 590 -32.05 -33.40 -30.06
CA THR A 590 -32.07 -34.25 -31.27
C THR A 590 -30.74 -34.09 -31.98
N VAL A 591 -30.14 -35.20 -32.36
CA VAL A 591 -28.91 -35.22 -33.16
C VAL A 591 -29.30 -35.76 -34.55
N GLY A 592 -29.13 -34.93 -35.57
CA GLY A 592 -29.39 -35.29 -36.95
C GLY A 592 -28.39 -36.33 -37.47
N SER A 593 -28.79 -37.11 -38.47
CA SER A 593 -27.96 -38.19 -39.02
C SER A 593 -26.59 -37.67 -39.46
N GLY A 594 -25.51 -38.30 -38.96
CA GLY A 594 -24.13 -37.96 -39.28
C GLY A 594 -23.55 -36.75 -38.49
N ASP A 595 -24.35 -36.15 -37.62
CA ASP A 595 -23.93 -35.03 -36.79
C ASP A 595 -23.64 -35.44 -35.34
N LYS A 596 -23.14 -34.50 -34.53
CA LYS A 596 -22.93 -34.67 -33.09
C LYS A 596 -23.18 -33.35 -32.36
N ALA A 597 -23.79 -33.44 -31.20
CA ALA A 597 -23.73 -32.33 -30.24
C ALA A 597 -22.36 -32.30 -29.53
N ARG A 598 -21.84 -31.12 -29.24
CA ARG A 598 -20.57 -30.96 -28.54
C ARG A 598 -20.71 -29.98 -27.38
N PHE A 599 -20.03 -30.28 -26.28
CA PHE A 599 -19.78 -29.35 -25.17
C PHE A 599 -18.33 -29.50 -24.72
N PHE A 600 -17.62 -28.41 -24.62
CA PHE A 600 -16.28 -28.45 -24.06
C PHE A 600 -15.99 -27.26 -23.12
N VAL A 601 -15.04 -27.46 -22.27
CA VAL A 601 -14.45 -26.45 -21.40
C VAL A 601 -12.94 -26.48 -21.55
N CYS A 602 -12.30 -25.31 -21.58
CA CYS A 602 -10.88 -25.19 -21.40
C CYS A 602 -10.54 -23.90 -20.63
N MET A 603 -9.45 -23.95 -19.93
CA MET A 603 -8.96 -22.85 -19.10
C MET A 603 -7.43 -22.81 -19.16
N GLY A 604 -6.88 -21.60 -19.12
CA GLY A 604 -5.45 -21.44 -19.26
C GLY A 604 -4.94 -20.09 -18.78
N LYS A 605 -3.64 -19.87 -18.97
CA LYS A 605 -2.95 -18.62 -18.70
C LYS A 605 -2.77 -17.87 -20.01
N TRP A 606 -3.77 -17.09 -20.40
CA TRP A 606 -3.81 -16.43 -21.70
C TRP A 606 -3.64 -14.92 -21.54
N SER A 607 -3.05 -14.28 -22.55
CA SER A 607 -2.86 -12.84 -22.63
C SER A 607 -4.10 -12.11 -23.14
N SER A 608 -4.99 -12.82 -23.86
CA SER A 608 -6.25 -12.32 -24.43
C SER A 608 -7.21 -13.46 -24.71
N TYR A 609 -8.40 -13.14 -25.20
CA TYR A 609 -9.31 -14.13 -25.81
C TYR A 609 -8.71 -14.72 -27.09
N HIS A 610 -9.13 -15.93 -27.44
CA HIS A 610 -8.75 -16.59 -28.68
C HIS A 610 -9.69 -16.18 -29.83
N LYS A 611 -9.11 -15.70 -30.93
CA LYS A 611 -9.92 -15.34 -32.12
C LYS A 611 -10.03 -16.51 -33.08
N ILE A 612 -11.25 -16.95 -33.37
CA ILE A 612 -11.53 -17.86 -34.47
C ILE A 612 -12.01 -17.04 -35.66
N ASP A 613 -11.31 -17.15 -36.80
CA ASP A 613 -11.70 -16.59 -38.10
C ASP A 613 -12.11 -17.72 -39.02
N THR A 614 -13.37 -17.78 -39.39
CA THR A 614 -13.86 -18.85 -40.28
C THR A 614 -13.33 -18.77 -41.72
N ASN A 615 -12.59 -17.71 -42.07
CA ASN A 615 -11.78 -17.67 -43.32
C ASN A 615 -10.45 -18.39 -43.18
N ASP A 616 -9.94 -18.55 -41.96
CA ASP A 616 -8.65 -19.12 -41.67
C ASP A 616 -8.76 -20.29 -40.69
N GLN A 617 -8.78 -21.50 -41.23
CA GLN A 617 -8.89 -22.72 -40.43
C GLN A 617 -7.68 -22.95 -39.49
N SER A 618 -6.57 -22.23 -39.67
CA SER A 618 -5.44 -22.30 -38.74
C SER A 618 -5.77 -21.71 -37.37
N THR A 619 -6.83 -20.91 -37.28
CA THR A 619 -7.34 -20.35 -36.00
C THR A 619 -8.25 -21.33 -35.24
N PHE A 620 -8.66 -22.44 -35.91
CA PHE A 620 -9.48 -23.44 -35.24
C PHE A 620 -8.62 -24.25 -34.28
N PHE A 621 -9.21 -24.69 -33.20
CA PHE A 621 -8.47 -25.44 -32.19
C PHE A 621 -9.27 -26.61 -31.62
N ASP A 622 -8.55 -27.54 -31.02
CA ASP A 622 -9.12 -28.62 -30.23
C ASP A 622 -8.84 -28.32 -28.73
N PRO A 623 -9.83 -28.40 -27.86
CA PRO A 623 -9.62 -28.13 -26.42
C PRO A 623 -8.58 -29.06 -25.75
N SER A 624 -8.27 -30.19 -26.39
CA SER A 624 -7.25 -31.11 -25.91
C SER A 624 -5.82 -30.75 -26.32
N GLN A 625 -5.59 -29.74 -27.15
CA GLN A 625 -4.24 -29.28 -27.48
C GLN A 625 -3.53 -28.63 -26.27
N GLU A 626 -2.22 -28.51 -26.31
CA GLU A 626 -1.43 -28.03 -25.17
C GLU A 626 -1.51 -26.51 -24.97
N SER A 627 -1.63 -25.75 -26.06
CA SER A 627 -1.63 -24.29 -26.02
C SER A 627 -2.43 -23.68 -27.19
N LEU A 628 -2.86 -22.45 -26.96
CA LEU A 628 -3.31 -21.49 -27.96
C LEU A 628 -2.19 -20.49 -28.27
N PRO A 629 -2.28 -19.68 -29.34
CA PRO A 629 -1.36 -18.57 -29.57
C PRO A 629 -1.26 -17.60 -28.35
N GLU A 630 -2.32 -17.45 -27.60
CA GLU A 630 -2.43 -16.57 -26.44
C GLU A 630 -1.79 -17.13 -25.17
N GLY A 631 -1.52 -18.44 -25.12
CA GLY A 631 -0.87 -19.09 -23.99
C GLY A 631 -1.31 -20.54 -23.76
N PRO A 632 -0.76 -21.19 -22.71
CA PRO A 632 -1.00 -22.61 -22.43
C PRO A 632 -2.42 -22.87 -21.95
N ILE A 633 -2.93 -24.09 -22.28
CA ILE A 633 -4.15 -24.66 -21.73
C ILE A 633 -3.79 -25.51 -20.51
N TYR A 634 -4.26 -25.11 -19.32
CA TYR A 634 -3.99 -25.79 -18.06
C TYR A 634 -5.00 -26.87 -17.71
N GLY A 635 -6.25 -26.67 -18.10
CA GLY A 635 -7.31 -27.64 -17.87
C GLY A 635 -8.31 -27.70 -19.03
N HIS A 636 -8.80 -28.90 -19.33
CA HIS A 636 -9.80 -29.09 -20.37
C HIS A 636 -10.73 -30.26 -20.09
N GLY A 637 -11.93 -30.22 -20.67
CA GLY A 637 -12.90 -31.31 -20.75
C GLY A 637 -13.71 -31.22 -22.01
N ASP A 638 -14.05 -32.33 -22.63
CA ASP A 638 -14.79 -32.41 -23.88
C ASP A 638 -15.83 -33.53 -23.83
N TRP A 639 -17.01 -33.24 -24.38
CA TRP A 639 -18.11 -34.17 -24.51
C TRP A 639 -18.69 -34.08 -25.91
N LEU A 640 -18.77 -35.22 -26.58
CA LEU A 640 -19.35 -35.40 -27.88
C LEU A 640 -20.49 -36.42 -27.78
N ASN A 641 -21.63 -36.13 -28.41
CA ASN A 641 -22.77 -37.02 -28.39
C ASN A 641 -23.44 -37.10 -29.79
N ASP A 642 -23.59 -38.31 -30.31
CA ASP A 642 -24.20 -38.61 -31.58
C ASP A 642 -25.61 -39.23 -31.46
N THR A 643 -26.15 -39.27 -30.24
CA THR A 643 -27.43 -39.92 -29.94
C THR A 643 -28.44 -38.88 -29.45
N SER A 644 -29.66 -38.92 -30.00
CA SER A 644 -30.75 -38.05 -29.50
C SER A 644 -31.17 -38.44 -28.08
N GLN A 645 -31.47 -37.44 -27.28
CA GLN A 645 -31.86 -37.53 -25.86
C GLN A 645 -33.17 -36.74 -25.65
N SER A 646 -34.30 -37.44 -25.50
CA SER A 646 -35.62 -36.81 -25.34
C SER A 646 -35.85 -36.16 -24.01
N ASP A 647 -35.32 -36.78 -22.97
CA ASP A 647 -35.48 -36.33 -21.58
C ASP A 647 -34.24 -35.60 -21.09
N TRP A 648 -34.45 -34.67 -20.16
CA TRP A 648 -33.35 -33.98 -19.53
C TRP A 648 -32.43 -34.95 -18.78
N LYS A 649 -31.15 -34.86 -19.07
CA LYS A 649 -30.08 -35.67 -18.46
C LYS A 649 -28.95 -34.78 -18.00
N LYS A 650 -28.52 -34.96 -16.74
CA LYS A 650 -27.32 -34.28 -16.22
C LYS A 650 -26.08 -34.97 -16.84
N ILE A 651 -25.26 -34.18 -17.48
CA ILE A 651 -23.96 -34.59 -18.05
C ILE A 651 -22.88 -34.11 -17.12
N VAL A 652 -21.87 -34.93 -16.87
CA VAL A 652 -20.72 -34.61 -16.06
C VAL A 652 -19.47 -34.77 -16.93
N ILE A 653 -18.68 -33.70 -17.05
CA ILE A 653 -17.43 -33.70 -17.80
C ILE A 653 -16.29 -33.46 -16.82
N PRO A 654 -15.47 -34.47 -16.52
CA PRO A 654 -14.27 -34.30 -15.73
C PRO A 654 -13.30 -33.33 -16.40
N ILE A 655 -12.70 -32.44 -15.63
CA ILE A 655 -11.67 -31.54 -16.12
C ILE A 655 -10.31 -32.21 -15.93
N LYS A 656 -9.58 -32.39 -17.03
CA LYS A 656 -8.23 -32.92 -17.06
C LYS A 656 -7.24 -31.79 -16.99
N TYR A 657 -6.46 -31.74 -15.92
CA TYR A 657 -5.42 -30.74 -15.70
C TYR A 657 -4.06 -31.19 -16.21
N ARG A 658 -3.27 -30.24 -16.73
CA ARG A 658 -1.88 -30.43 -17.17
C ARG A 658 -0.91 -29.58 -16.35
N SER A 659 -1.40 -28.66 -15.54
CA SER A 659 -0.60 -27.75 -14.72
C SER A 659 -1.26 -27.56 -13.38
N ASP A 660 -0.45 -27.30 -12.36
CA ASP A 660 -0.88 -26.85 -11.05
C ASP A 660 -1.01 -25.33 -10.95
N GLU A 661 -0.63 -24.59 -12.01
CA GLU A 661 -0.82 -23.16 -12.06
C GLU A 661 -2.29 -22.78 -12.20
N LYS A 662 -2.65 -21.66 -11.58
CA LYS A 662 -3.99 -21.11 -11.60
C LYS A 662 -4.26 -20.38 -12.92
N PRO A 663 -5.31 -20.76 -13.70
CA PRO A 663 -5.67 -20.07 -14.93
C PRO A 663 -6.25 -18.68 -14.65
N ASN A 664 -6.24 -17.84 -15.67
CA ASN A 664 -6.84 -16.50 -15.65
C ASN A 664 -7.94 -16.31 -16.70
N TYR A 665 -8.11 -17.28 -17.59
CA TYR A 665 -9.16 -17.29 -18.62
C TYR A 665 -9.93 -18.60 -18.61
N LEU A 666 -11.20 -18.48 -18.96
CA LEU A 666 -12.13 -19.58 -19.11
C LEU A 666 -12.82 -19.51 -20.47
N MET A 667 -12.96 -20.66 -21.10
CA MET A 667 -13.72 -20.88 -22.30
C MET A 667 -14.64 -22.08 -22.11
N VAL A 668 -15.91 -21.90 -22.36
CA VAL A 668 -16.91 -22.99 -22.46
C VAL A 668 -17.62 -22.82 -23.78
N THR A 669 -17.87 -23.92 -24.48
CA THR A 669 -18.61 -23.91 -25.74
C THR A 669 -19.57 -25.06 -25.79
N ALA A 670 -20.78 -24.77 -26.20
CA ALA A 670 -21.79 -25.74 -26.57
C ALA A 670 -22.23 -25.55 -28.03
N SER A 671 -22.39 -26.62 -28.77
CA SER A 671 -22.85 -26.58 -30.15
C SER A 671 -23.79 -27.73 -30.48
N ALA A 672 -24.90 -27.42 -31.16
CA ALA A 672 -25.83 -28.41 -31.66
C ALA A 672 -25.23 -29.25 -32.79
N SER A 673 -24.21 -28.72 -33.50
CA SER A 673 -23.47 -29.42 -34.54
C SER A 673 -21.95 -29.18 -34.32
N TYR A 674 -21.19 -30.25 -34.08
CA TYR A 674 -19.79 -30.21 -33.64
C TYR A 674 -18.79 -29.61 -34.65
N ARG A 675 -19.17 -29.53 -35.94
CA ARG A 675 -18.38 -28.93 -37.02
C ARG A 675 -18.97 -27.59 -37.51
N GLY A 676 -19.63 -26.87 -36.62
CA GLY A 676 -20.27 -25.61 -36.93
C GLY A 676 -19.30 -24.53 -37.44
N ASP A 677 -18.07 -24.52 -36.98
CA ASP A 677 -16.98 -23.68 -37.45
C ASP A 677 -16.58 -23.98 -38.92
N TYR A 678 -16.75 -25.20 -39.37
CA TYR A 678 -16.59 -25.62 -40.77
C TYR A 678 -17.84 -25.36 -41.64
N MET A 679 -18.91 -24.78 -41.09
CA MET A 679 -20.22 -24.63 -41.71
C MET A 679 -20.84 -26.00 -42.12
N GLU A 680 -20.52 -27.03 -41.34
CA GLU A 680 -21.04 -28.39 -41.50
C GLU A 680 -21.95 -28.73 -40.31
N GLY A 681 -22.97 -29.57 -40.58
CA GLY A 681 -23.92 -30.03 -39.56
C GLY A 681 -25.24 -30.49 -40.18
N ASN A 682 -26.18 -30.87 -39.32
CA ASN A 682 -27.50 -31.32 -39.76
C ASN A 682 -28.59 -30.38 -39.24
N LYS A 683 -29.45 -29.88 -40.15
CA LYS A 683 -30.51 -28.92 -39.79
C LYS A 683 -31.55 -29.49 -38.80
N GLU A 684 -31.58 -30.79 -38.58
CA GLU A 684 -32.45 -31.43 -37.59
C GLU A 684 -31.84 -31.38 -36.16
N SER A 685 -30.57 -31.06 -36.06
CA SER A 685 -29.87 -31.03 -34.75
C SER A 685 -30.37 -29.89 -33.87
N ARG A 686 -30.73 -30.24 -32.66
CA ARG A 686 -31.21 -29.33 -31.59
C ARG A 686 -30.56 -29.73 -30.29
N MET A 687 -30.15 -28.75 -29.50
CA MET A 687 -29.54 -28.94 -28.18
C MET A 687 -30.20 -27.96 -27.20
N TYR A 688 -30.78 -28.48 -26.15
CA TYR A 688 -31.23 -27.72 -25.01
C TYR A 688 -30.19 -27.85 -23.90
N ILE A 689 -29.83 -26.74 -23.29
CA ILE A 689 -28.88 -26.67 -22.17
C ILE A 689 -29.48 -25.87 -21.06
N ASP A 690 -29.25 -26.34 -19.83
CA ASP A 690 -29.66 -25.67 -18.60
C ASP A 690 -28.66 -25.95 -17.48
N ASP A 691 -28.61 -25.06 -16.52
CA ASP A 691 -27.83 -25.16 -15.27
C ASP A 691 -26.39 -25.70 -15.45
N ILE A 692 -25.54 -24.90 -16.09
CA ILE A 692 -24.10 -25.19 -16.17
C ILE A 692 -23.44 -24.89 -14.85
N GLU A 693 -22.77 -25.85 -14.22
CA GLU A 693 -22.17 -25.72 -12.91
C GLU A 693 -20.75 -26.30 -12.86
N PHE A 694 -19.84 -25.64 -12.19
CA PHE A 694 -18.60 -26.26 -11.76
C PHE A 694 -18.84 -27.16 -10.54
N VAL A 695 -18.18 -28.30 -10.52
CA VAL A 695 -18.11 -29.22 -9.38
C VAL A 695 -16.73 -29.09 -8.74
N TYR A 696 -16.68 -28.72 -7.52
CA TYR A 696 -15.47 -28.52 -6.74
C TYR A 696 -15.13 -29.71 -5.84
#